data_af918177e682d0884c13f0b98a7289af
#
_entry.id   af918177e682d0884c13f0b98a7289af
#
_cell.length_a   1.000
_cell.length_b   1.000
_cell.length_c   1.000
_cell.angle_alpha   90.00
_cell.angle_beta   90.00
_cell.angle_gamma   90.00
#
_symmetry.space_group_name_H-M   'P 1'
#
loop_
_entity.id
_entity.type
_entity.pdbx_description
1 polymer ?
#
loop_
_entity_poly.entity_id
_entity_poly.type
_entity_poly.pdbx_seq_one_letter_code
_entity_poly.pdbx_strand_id
1 'polypeptide(L)'
;MKKPIFSLIFLLFLIGQSVFSQNYHTPQNASKKALKAFEKGEALFQQNDFSASLEQFQKAVEQDAVFIDAWLLMGDAATELDNNKLALLAYENALQLDTFYFPPTAYLLAKSYLENLQFSDAINLLDAAYAKIELPESMRLKVEKVIVNATFRKTAFANPVAFNPKPLDVAVNSSADEYVNALRLDGNLLVFTQRIVQQENQPLKEQLMLAERDSTGWMQVEVFAPDWPINQQIGAVTFAADGNSMFFAACGWPDGLGSCDIYFARKEDDAWQLPVNLGSAINSRFWESQPSLSADGKTLVFASNRAGGMGGSDIWQCELGADGQWNKPENLSKIINTEGNEMAPFLHPDGKTLYFSSTGQAGMGGADLFVSRIDSSGRWQTPVNMGFPINTASDEINLVVEAGGKTALLSALDDSLKTYDILAFELPEEHQPNSVTYIQMLVKALDTKNPLLAKIVLTNPISAEKHIELKTNKNGEAFVVIPAKEAYALQVSSEGFLFYDNFIRPEPGTELQPAQIEVYLEAVEVGKKVLLDNILFETNKAILLPEAKAGLTYLEQFLKKNPQLKIRLEGHTDNTGNLVSNQKLSLDRAAAVADFLAKHGVDPERLEIQGFGAKQPIADNETAAGRSKNRRVEMHVIADK
;
A
#
# COMPACT_ATOMS: atom_id res chain seq x y z
N MET A 1 19.25 -15.80 13.74
CA MET A 1 20.09 -16.33 14.86
C MET A 1 19.76 -15.53 16.11
N LYS A 2 18.78 -16.00 16.89
CA LYS A 2 18.43 -15.38 18.18
C LYS A 2 19.62 -15.58 19.14
N LYS A 3 20.20 -14.51 19.67
CA LYS A 3 21.18 -14.60 20.75
C LYS A 3 20.45 -14.96 22.04
N PRO A 4 20.98 -15.90 22.86
CA PRO A 4 20.37 -16.23 24.15
C PRO A 4 20.46 -15.01 25.07
N ILE A 5 19.31 -14.62 25.64
CA ILE A 5 19.13 -13.48 26.56
C ILE A 5 19.68 -13.79 27.97
N PHE A 6 20.26 -14.93 28.21
CA PHE A 6 20.77 -15.33 29.52
C PHE A 6 22.28 -15.38 29.57
N SER A 7 22.90 -14.19 29.65
CA SER A 7 24.28 -14.11 30.16
C SER A 7 24.55 -12.70 30.62
N LEU A 8 24.02 -12.33 31.77
CA LEU A 8 24.57 -11.31 32.69
C LEU A 8 23.50 -10.86 33.69
N ILE A 9 23.23 -11.61 34.75
CA ILE A 9 22.74 -11.07 36.05
C ILE A 9 22.89 -12.20 37.07
N PHE A 10 24.08 -12.63 37.30
CA PHE A 10 24.42 -13.37 38.51
C PHE A 10 25.51 -12.58 39.25
N LEU A 11 25.14 -11.47 39.88
CA LEU A 11 25.92 -10.88 40.97
C LEU A 11 25.10 -9.82 41.70
N LEU A 12 25.01 -9.99 43.02
CA LEU A 12 24.59 -9.01 44.04
C LEU A 12 23.10 -8.89 44.35
N PHE A 13 22.62 -9.80 45.20
CA PHE A 13 21.69 -9.39 46.29
C PHE A 13 21.96 -10.23 47.52
N LEU A 14 22.91 -9.83 48.31
CA LEU A 14 23.08 -10.24 49.70
C LEU A 14 22.89 -9.00 50.55
N ILE A 15 21.63 -8.76 51.02
CA ILE A 15 21.35 -7.93 52.20
C ILE A 15 19.95 -8.27 52.71
N GLY A 16 19.85 -8.77 53.94
CA GLY A 16 18.67 -8.71 54.80
C GLY A 16 17.74 -9.91 54.79
N GLN A 17 18.14 -11.03 55.37
CA GLN A 17 17.22 -12.12 55.70
C GLN A 17 16.47 -11.82 57.00
N SER A 18 15.18 -11.48 56.91
CA SER A 18 14.21 -11.84 57.92
C SER A 18 13.89 -13.32 57.74
N VAL A 19 14.04 -14.12 58.83
CA VAL A 19 13.82 -15.57 58.86
C VAL A 19 12.31 -15.85 58.70
N PHE A 20 11.80 -15.87 57.44
CA PHE A 20 10.61 -16.61 57.09
C PHE A 20 11.07 -17.98 56.58
N SER A 21 10.45 -19.05 57.06
CA SER A 21 10.66 -20.41 56.57
C SER A 21 10.48 -20.41 55.06
N GLN A 22 11.57 -20.57 54.30
CA GLN A 22 11.49 -20.76 52.87
C GLN A 22 10.70 -22.02 52.56
N ASN A 23 9.55 -21.87 51.92
CA ASN A 23 8.70 -22.99 51.50
C ASN A 23 9.13 -23.57 50.14
N TYR A 24 10.29 -23.21 49.64
CA TYR A 24 10.83 -23.69 48.37
C TYR A 24 12.30 -24.11 48.49
N HIS A 25 12.73 -24.96 47.54
CA HIS A 25 14.12 -25.41 47.43
C HIS A 25 14.81 -24.73 46.27
N THR A 26 16.13 -24.56 46.42
CA THR A 26 17.07 -24.06 45.46
C THR A 26 18.17 -25.12 45.25
N PRO A 27 19.15 -24.94 44.34
CA PRO A 27 20.27 -25.86 44.21
C PRO A 27 21.02 -26.16 45.48
N GLN A 28 20.96 -25.25 46.49
CA GLN A 28 21.65 -25.40 47.77
C GLN A 28 20.96 -26.39 48.73
N ASN A 29 19.63 -26.57 48.60
CA ASN A 29 18.85 -27.37 49.57
C ASN A 29 17.91 -28.38 48.91
N ALA A 30 17.90 -28.49 47.56
CA ALA A 30 17.13 -29.49 46.83
C ALA A 30 17.60 -30.92 47.15
N SER A 31 16.73 -31.91 46.96
CA SER A 31 17.06 -33.31 47.13
C SER A 31 18.20 -33.72 46.17
N LYS A 32 19.14 -34.59 46.60
CA LYS A 32 20.27 -35.00 45.75
C LYS A 32 19.85 -35.57 44.40
N LYS A 33 18.66 -36.22 44.31
CA LYS A 33 18.17 -36.76 43.05
C LYS A 33 17.64 -35.64 42.13
N ALA A 34 16.89 -34.69 42.69
CA ALA A 34 16.40 -33.52 41.96
C ALA A 34 17.57 -32.65 41.47
N LEU A 35 18.54 -32.37 42.34
CA LEU A 35 19.71 -31.59 41.97
C LEU A 35 20.49 -32.21 40.79
N LYS A 36 20.74 -33.55 40.84
CA LYS A 36 21.41 -34.24 39.74
C LYS A 36 20.66 -34.14 38.41
N ALA A 37 19.33 -34.23 38.44
CA ALA A 37 18.52 -34.05 37.24
C ALA A 37 18.57 -32.61 36.74
N PHE A 38 18.46 -31.64 37.65
CA PHE A 38 18.53 -30.22 37.36
C PHE A 38 19.86 -29.84 36.70
N GLU A 39 21.02 -30.19 37.28
CA GLU A 39 22.35 -29.92 36.73
C GLU A 39 22.53 -30.51 35.32
N LYS A 40 21.97 -31.73 35.09
CA LYS A 40 21.99 -32.32 33.76
C LYS A 40 21.09 -31.55 32.79
N GLY A 41 19.93 -31.09 33.23
CA GLY A 41 19.02 -30.25 32.43
C GLY A 41 19.67 -28.93 32.05
N GLU A 42 20.34 -28.25 33.00
CA GLU A 42 21.09 -27.01 32.73
C GLU A 42 22.17 -27.21 31.65
N ALA A 43 22.96 -28.28 31.78
CA ALA A 43 24.01 -28.57 30.79
C ALA A 43 23.45 -28.80 29.38
N LEU A 44 22.30 -29.46 29.25
CA LEU A 44 21.60 -29.65 27.97
C LEU A 44 20.99 -28.34 27.43
N PHE A 45 20.42 -27.55 28.30
CA PHE A 45 19.87 -26.24 27.95
C PHE A 45 20.92 -25.31 27.35
N GLN A 46 22.11 -25.28 27.97
CA GLN A 46 23.26 -24.50 27.46
C GLN A 46 23.76 -25.00 26.08
N GLN A 47 23.49 -26.27 25.74
CA GLN A 47 23.79 -26.86 24.42
C GLN A 47 22.67 -26.66 23.41
N ASN A 48 21.59 -25.93 23.77
CA ASN A 48 20.35 -25.74 22.99
C ASN A 48 19.58 -27.04 22.74
N ASP A 49 19.85 -28.12 23.50
CA ASP A 49 19.04 -29.33 23.47
C ASP A 49 17.86 -29.17 24.44
N PHE A 50 16.91 -28.32 24.01
CA PHE A 50 15.76 -27.95 24.85
C PHE A 50 14.84 -29.14 25.14
N SER A 51 14.69 -30.07 24.19
CA SER A 51 13.87 -31.27 24.39
C SER A 51 14.42 -32.17 25.48
N ALA A 52 15.71 -32.49 25.42
CA ALA A 52 16.34 -33.33 26.43
C ALA A 52 16.48 -32.59 27.78
N SER A 53 16.68 -31.26 27.77
CA SER A 53 16.72 -30.46 29.00
C SER A 53 15.37 -30.45 29.71
N LEU A 54 14.29 -30.28 28.97
CA LEU A 54 12.92 -30.30 29.49
C LEU A 54 12.61 -31.61 30.23
N GLU A 55 12.98 -32.76 29.67
CA GLU A 55 12.82 -34.06 30.33
C GLU A 55 13.57 -34.13 31.67
N GLN A 56 14.75 -33.52 31.78
CA GLN A 56 15.53 -33.51 33.02
C GLN A 56 14.93 -32.56 34.05
N PHE A 57 14.45 -31.38 33.64
CA PHE A 57 13.74 -30.47 34.54
C PHE A 57 12.43 -31.07 35.04
N GLN A 58 11.67 -31.77 34.20
CA GLN A 58 10.49 -32.54 34.64
C GLN A 58 10.85 -33.58 35.72
N LYS A 59 11.93 -34.34 35.52
CA LYS A 59 12.42 -35.27 36.55
C LYS A 59 12.83 -34.57 37.84
N ALA A 60 13.41 -33.36 37.75
CA ALA A 60 13.81 -32.59 38.92
C ALA A 60 12.59 -32.17 39.75
N VAL A 61 11.54 -31.62 39.12
CA VAL A 61 10.31 -31.21 39.82
C VAL A 61 9.48 -32.39 40.31
N GLU A 62 9.52 -33.55 39.65
CA GLU A 62 8.91 -34.79 40.11
C GLU A 62 9.59 -35.32 41.41
N GLN A 63 10.90 -35.14 41.55
CA GLN A 63 11.65 -35.56 42.74
C GLN A 63 11.60 -34.54 43.87
N ASP A 64 11.30 -33.28 43.54
CA ASP A 64 11.23 -32.16 44.47
C ASP A 64 10.31 -31.08 43.92
N ALA A 65 9.02 -31.19 44.25
CA ALA A 65 7.99 -30.31 43.71
C ALA A 65 8.09 -28.85 44.15
N VAL A 66 8.91 -28.55 45.15
CA VAL A 66 9.14 -27.19 45.64
C VAL A 66 10.51 -26.64 45.14
N PHE A 67 11.15 -27.27 44.15
CA PHE A 67 12.41 -26.81 43.57
C PHE A 67 12.13 -25.70 42.56
N ILE A 68 12.19 -24.44 43.01
CA ILE A 68 11.76 -23.27 42.27
C ILE A 68 12.56 -23.03 40.98
N ASP A 69 13.93 -23.20 41.03
CA ASP A 69 14.79 -23.03 39.85
C ASP A 69 14.49 -24.07 38.77
N ALA A 70 14.13 -25.29 39.17
CA ALA A 70 13.75 -26.33 38.22
C ALA A 70 12.43 -26.01 37.49
N TRP A 71 11.46 -25.41 38.17
CA TRP A 71 10.23 -24.91 37.56
C TRP A 71 10.54 -23.75 36.59
N LEU A 72 11.39 -22.79 36.98
CA LEU A 72 11.75 -21.66 36.10
C LEU A 72 12.39 -22.13 34.80
N LEU A 73 13.45 -22.97 34.89
CA LEU A 73 14.13 -23.48 33.70
C LEU A 73 13.30 -24.46 32.88
N MET A 74 12.37 -25.17 33.52
CA MET A 74 11.35 -25.96 32.81
C MET A 74 10.45 -25.07 31.96
N GLY A 75 10.04 -23.91 32.48
CA GLY A 75 9.26 -22.91 31.75
C GLY A 75 10.03 -22.35 30.57
N ASP A 76 11.32 -21.99 30.78
CA ASP A 76 12.19 -21.49 29.72
C ASP A 76 12.38 -22.53 28.59
N ALA A 77 12.66 -23.80 28.94
CA ALA A 77 12.81 -24.87 27.97
C ALA A 77 11.51 -25.15 27.20
N ALA A 78 10.37 -25.10 27.88
CA ALA A 78 9.06 -25.26 27.25
C ALA A 78 8.76 -24.10 26.28
N THR A 79 9.16 -22.88 26.61
CA THR A 79 9.01 -21.70 25.75
C THR A 79 9.84 -21.83 24.47
N GLU A 80 11.11 -22.32 24.57
CA GLU A 80 11.96 -22.54 23.39
C GLU A 80 11.44 -23.66 22.45
N LEU A 81 10.57 -24.52 22.97
CA LEU A 81 9.91 -25.59 22.23
C LEU A 81 8.48 -25.24 21.77
N ASP A 82 8.06 -23.99 21.91
CA ASP A 82 6.69 -23.52 21.64
C ASP A 82 5.60 -24.31 22.40
N ASN A 83 5.97 -24.96 23.50
CA ASN A 83 5.04 -25.67 24.38
C ASN A 83 4.39 -24.74 25.41
N ASN A 84 3.52 -23.87 24.91
CA ASN A 84 2.91 -22.78 25.69
C ASN A 84 2.15 -23.25 26.94
N LYS A 85 1.49 -24.42 26.88
CA LYS A 85 0.77 -24.98 28.03
C LYS A 85 1.71 -25.41 29.15
N LEU A 86 2.84 -26.00 28.80
CA LEU A 86 3.81 -26.45 29.79
C LEU A 86 4.61 -25.28 30.37
N ALA A 87 4.93 -24.28 29.56
CA ALA A 87 5.55 -23.04 30.02
C ALA A 87 4.65 -22.32 31.03
N LEU A 88 3.35 -22.22 30.73
CA LEU A 88 2.35 -21.65 31.63
C LEU A 88 2.35 -22.38 32.99
N LEU A 89 2.17 -23.70 32.97
CA LEU A 89 2.18 -24.54 34.18
C LEU A 89 3.45 -24.35 35.01
N ALA A 90 4.60 -24.32 34.36
CA ALA A 90 5.90 -24.21 35.02
C ALA A 90 6.09 -22.85 35.71
N TYR A 91 5.79 -21.75 35.02
CA TYR A 91 5.91 -20.42 35.64
C TYR A 91 4.84 -20.16 36.71
N GLU A 92 3.62 -20.71 36.58
CA GLU A 92 2.60 -20.65 37.65
C GLU A 92 3.10 -21.34 38.94
N ASN A 93 3.67 -22.53 38.82
CA ASN A 93 4.24 -23.23 39.99
C ASN A 93 5.39 -22.46 40.62
N ALA A 94 6.30 -21.92 39.81
CA ALA A 94 7.40 -21.08 40.32
C ALA A 94 6.89 -19.85 41.07
N LEU A 95 5.90 -19.14 40.51
CA LEU A 95 5.34 -17.93 41.12
C LEU A 95 4.56 -18.23 42.42
N GLN A 96 3.86 -19.39 42.48
CA GLN A 96 3.17 -19.85 43.67
C GLN A 96 4.12 -20.19 44.83
N LEU A 97 5.32 -20.67 44.53
CA LEU A 97 6.35 -20.96 45.55
C LEU A 97 6.91 -19.67 46.14
N ASP A 98 7.26 -18.71 45.34
CA ASP A 98 7.67 -17.37 45.79
C ASP A 98 7.54 -16.34 44.65
N THR A 99 6.65 -15.37 44.84
CA THR A 99 6.39 -14.27 43.87
C THR A 99 7.60 -13.36 43.65
N PHE A 100 8.50 -13.29 44.63
CA PHE A 100 9.63 -12.36 44.61
C PHE A 100 10.99 -13.04 44.43
N TYR A 101 11.05 -14.36 44.32
CA TYR A 101 12.28 -15.12 44.16
C TYR A 101 13.04 -14.66 42.89
N PHE A 102 12.33 -14.61 41.78
CA PHE A 102 12.85 -14.11 40.53
C PHE A 102 11.85 -13.12 39.94
N PRO A 103 12.03 -11.80 40.15
CA PRO A 103 11.07 -10.78 39.74
C PRO A 103 10.59 -10.87 38.28
N PRO A 104 11.42 -11.30 37.29
CA PRO A 104 10.94 -11.49 35.93
C PRO A 104 9.92 -12.60 35.73
N THR A 105 9.68 -13.50 36.69
CA THR A 105 8.74 -14.62 36.57
C THR A 105 7.32 -14.14 36.21
N ALA A 106 6.86 -13.07 36.85
CA ALA A 106 5.53 -12.52 36.54
C ALA A 106 5.44 -12.03 35.08
N TYR A 107 6.49 -11.46 34.53
CA TYR A 107 6.57 -11.07 33.14
C TYR A 107 6.59 -12.29 32.18
N LEU A 108 7.35 -13.34 32.51
CA LEU A 108 7.41 -14.59 31.74
C LEU A 108 6.06 -15.31 31.76
N LEU A 109 5.43 -15.40 32.93
CA LEU A 109 4.10 -15.96 33.09
C LEU A 109 3.05 -15.16 32.30
N ALA A 110 3.10 -13.83 32.34
CA ALA A 110 2.18 -12.99 31.56
C ALA A 110 2.34 -13.20 30.05
N LYS A 111 3.57 -13.40 29.55
CA LYS A 111 3.79 -13.81 28.15
C LYS A 111 3.15 -15.17 27.86
N SER A 112 3.33 -16.16 28.75
CA SER A 112 2.68 -17.47 28.59
C SER A 112 1.16 -17.37 28.63
N TYR A 113 0.58 -16.49 29.44
CA TYR A 113 -0.86 -16.20 29.40
C TYR A 113 -1.31 -15.64 28.04
N LEU A 114 -0.51 -14.73 27.42
CA LEU A 114 -0.81 -14.20 26.10
C LEU A 114 -0.87 -15.31 25.04
N GLU A 115 0.11 -16.19 25.01
CA GLU A 115 0.18 -17.31 24.05
C GLU A 115 -0.93 -18.34 24.28
N ASN A 116 -1.47 -18.42 25.48
CA ASN A 116 -2.64 -19.25 25.82
C ASN A 116 -3.98 -18.49 25.77
N LEU A 117 -4.02 -17.31 25.15
CA LEU A 117 -5.22 -16.48 24.96
C LEU A 117 -5.89 -16.02 26.27
N GLN A 118 -5.14 -16.00 27.37
CA GLN A 118 -5.58 -15.59 28.71
C GLN A 118 -5.23 -14.12 28.98
N PHE A 119 -5.73 -13.22 28.13
CA PHE A 119 -5.33 -11.81 28.12
C PHE A 119 -5.60 -11.07 29.42
N SER A 120 -6.78 -11.34 30.04
CA SER A 120 -7.14 -10.69 31.30
C SER A 120 -6.23 -11.13 32.45
N ASP A 121 -5.81 -12.39 32.45
CA ASP A 121 -4.92 -12.93 33.49
C ASP A 121 -3.52 -12.33 33.36
N ALA A 122 -3.02 -12.14 32.12
CA ALA A 122 -1.77 -11.46 31.86
C ALA A 122 -1.77 -10.02 32.39
N ILE A 123 -2.81 -9.23 32.09
CA ILE A 123 -2.95 -7.85 32.55
C ILE A 123 -3.01 -7.80 34.08
N ASN A 124 -3.93 -8.58 34.69
CA ASN A 124 -4.13 -8.57 36.13
C ASN A 124 -2.88 -8.99 36.90
N LEU A 125 -2.15 -10.00 36.38
CA LEU A 125 -0.89 -10.45 36.95
C LEU A 125 0.16 -9.34 36.97
N LEU A 126 0.39 -8.67 35.82
CA LEU A 126 1.41 -7.62 35.71
C LEU A 126 1.06 -6.40 36.57
N ASP A 127 -0.21 -5.99 36.58
CA ASP A 127 -0.69 -4.91 37.42
C ASP A 127 -0.48 -5.22 38.90
N ALA A 128 -0.82 -6.45 39.34
CA ALA A 128 -0.66 -6.86 40.72
C ALA A 128 0.81 -7.02 41.14
N ALA A 129 1.63 -7.64 40.28
CA ALA A 129 3.05 -7.94 40.60
C ALA A 129 3.90 -6.67 40.68
N TYR A 130 3.61 -5.69 39.80
CA TYR A 130 4.47 -4.50 39.66
C TYR A 130 3.86 -3.21 40.21
N ALA A 131 2.64 -3.24 40.76
CA ALA A 131 1.99 -2.06 41.32
C ALA A 131 2.78 -1.36 42.44
N LYS A 132 3.68 -2.05 43.11
CA LYS A 132 4.43 -1.57 44.31
C LYS A 132 5.96 -1.65 44.13
N ILE A 133 6.42 -2.01 42.96
CA ILE A 133 7.85 -2.20 42.65
C ILE A 133 8.28 -1.18 41.60
N GLU A 134 9.32 -0.43 41.90
CA GLU A 134 9.97 0.43 40.91
C GLU A 134 10.82 -0.44 39.97
N LEU A 135 10.36 -0.60 38.73
CA LEU A 135 11.06 -1.40 37.72
C LEU A 135 12.16 -0.58 37.05
N PRO A 136 13.30 -1.18 36.72
CA PRO A 136 14.23 -0.59 35.78
C PRO A 136 13.53 -0.22 34.46
N GLU A 137 13.91 0.89 33.84
CA GLU A 137 13.23 1.41 32.63
C GLU A 137 13.09 0.34 31.53
N SER A 138 14.15 -0.44 31.28
CA SER A 138 14.12 -1.53 30.28
C SER A 138 13.09 -2.61 30.58
N MET A 139 12.81 -2.90 31.87
CA MET A 139 11.81 -3.87 32.28
C MET A 139 10.41 -3.26 32.24
N ARG A 140 10.26 -2.01 32.66
CA ARG A 140 9.01 -1.26 32.60
C ARG A 140 8.48 -1.23 31.16
N LEU A 141 9.33 -0.88 30.18
CA LEU A 141 8.95 -0.87 28.77
C LEU A 141 8.48 -2.25 28.26
N LYS A 142 9.15 -3.32 28.69
CA LYS A 142 8.74 -4.69 28.34
C LYS A 142 7.37 -5.06 28.93
N VAL A 143 7.13 -4.70 30.19
CA VAL A 143 5.84 -4.95 30.88
C VAL A 143 4.73 -4.15 30.21
N GLU A 144 4.95 -2.86 29.94
CA GLU A 144 4.01 -1.99 29.23
C GLU A 144 3.65 -2.58 27.86
N LYS A 145 4.64 -3.06 27.09
CA LYS A 145 4.40 -3.69 25.79
C LYS A 145 3.52 -4.95 25.90
N VAL A 146 3.72 -5.78 26.93
CA VAL A 146 2.86 -6.96 27.15
C VAL A 146 1.44 -6.55 27.51
N ILE A 147 1.26 -5.54 28.38
CA ILE A 147 -0.08 -5.04 28.76
C ILE A 147 -0.79 -4.44 27.54
N VAL A 148 -0.10 -3.65 26.71
CA VAL A 148 -0.65 -3.08 25.48
C VAL A 148 -1.09 -4.17 24.51
N ASN A 149 -0.24 -5.18 24.27
CA ASN A 149 -0.60 -6.30 23.41
C ASN A 149 -1.76 -7.14 23.98
N ALA A 150 -1.76 -7.42 25.28
CA ALA A 150 -2.85 -8.14 25.93
C ALA A 150 -4.19 -7.40 25.80
N THR A 151 -4.16 -6.09 26.01
CA THR A 151 -5.35 -5.23 25.88
C THR A 151 -5.85 -5.18 24.45
N PHE A 152 -4.93 -5.04 23.50
CA PHE A 152 -5.25 -5.07 22.08
C PHE A 152 -5.86 -6.41 21.67
N ARG A 153 -5.18 -7.53 21.94
CA ARG A 153 -5.66 -8.89 21.61
C ARG A 153 -7.02 -9.20 22.22
N LYS A 154 -7.21 -8.85 23.49
CA LYS A 154 -8.52 -8.99 24.17
C LYS A 154 -9.63 -8.28 23.41
N THR A 155 -9.37 -7.05 22.94
CA THR A 155 -10.35 -6.25 22.20
C THR A 155 -10.57 -6.81 20.79
N ALA A 156 -9.51 -7.21 20.10
CA ALA A 156 -9.56 -7.76 18.75
C ALA A 156 -10.33 -9.09 18.68
N PHE A 157 -10.09 -10.00 19.64
CA PHE A 157 -10.84 -11.25 19.73
C PHE A 157 -12.32 -11.06 20.09
N ALA A 158 -12.64 -10.02 20.86
CA ALA A 158 -14.04 -9.69 21.19
C ALA A 158 -14.79 -9.02 20.03
N ASN A 159 -14.06 -8.41 19.08
CA ASN A 159 -14.62 -7.67 17.94
C ASN A 159 -13.91 -8.11 16.64
N PRO A 160 -14.15 -9.33 16.18
CA PRO A 160 -13.51 -9.82 14.97
C PRO A 160 -14.00 -9.03 13.74
N VAL A 161 -13.08 -8.71 12.83
CA VAL A 161 -13.43 -8.11 11.54
C VAL A 161 -13.97 -9.16 10.56
N ALA A 162 -14.69 -8.72 9.55
CA ALA A 162 -15.16 -9.61 8.50
C ALA A 162 -13.96 -10.13 7.69
N PHE A 163 -13.77 -11.45 7.65
CA PHE A 163 -12.69 -12.08 6.92
C PHE A 163 -13.13 -13.44 6.40
N ASN A 164 -13.24 -13.56 5.09
CA ASN A 164 -13.63 -14.80 4.41
C ASN A 164 -12.68 -15.08 3.25
N PRO A 165 -11.42 -15.44 3.55
CA PRO A 165 -10.38 -15.65 2.55
C PRO A 165 -10.68 -16.88 1.69
N LYS A 166 -10.31 -16.78 0.42
CA LYS A 166 -10.34 -17.88 -0.53
C LYS A 166 -8.95 -18.05 -1.13
N PRO A 167 -8.39 -19.25 -1.13
CA PRO A 167 -7.14 -19.52 -1.83
C PRO A 167 -7.33 -19.22 -3.33
N LEU A 168 -6.30 -18.71 -3.97
CA LEU A 168 -6.27 -18.61 -5.42
C LEU A 168 -6.22 -20.00 -6.04
N ASP A 169 -6.46 -20.04 -7.35
CA ASP A 169 -6.47 -21.30 -8.10
C ASP A 169 -5.17 -22.11 -7.93
N VAL A 170 -5.27 -23.42 -8.06
CA VAL A 170 -4.11 -24.35 -8.00
C VAL A 170 -3.04 -24.05 -9.07
N ALA A 171 -3.35 -23.25 -10.07
CA ALA A 171 -2.37 -22.75 -11.02
C ALA A 171 -1.39 -21.75 -10.36
N VAL A 172 -1.83 -20.99 -9.35
CA VAL A 172 -1.03 -20.04 -8.61
C VAL A 172 -0.45 -20.69 -7.36
N ASN A 173 -1.33 -21.22 -6.49
CA ASN A 173 -0.91 -21.89 -5.26
C ASN A 173 -0.48 -23.33 -5.56
N SER A 174 0.74 -23.68 -5.22
CA SER A 174 1.36 -24.97 -5.49
C SER A 174 1.74 -25.69 -4.18
N SER A 175 2.64 -26.62 -4.22
CA SER A 175 3.26 -27.21 -3.02
C SER A 175 4.50 -26.46 -2.53
N ALA A 176 4.80 -25.30 -3.11
CA ALA A 176 5.85 -24.39 -2.69
C ALA A 176 5.27 -23.28 -1.81
N ASP A 177 6.10 -22.33 -1.38
CA ASP A 177 5.59 -21.10 -0.77
C ASP A 177 5.36 -20.03 -1.85
N GLU A 178 4.22 -19.39 -1.87
CA GLU A 178 3.89 -18.29 -2.77
C GLU A 178 3.70 -16.98 -2.01
N TYR A 179 4.45 -15.96 -2.44
CA TYR A 179 4.39 -14.61 -1.86
C TYR A 179 3.92 -13.59 -2.89
N VAL A 180 2.77 -12.96 -2.65
CA VAL A 180 2.26 -11.89 -3.52
C VAL A 180 3.20 -10.70 -3.52
N ASN A 181 3.55 -10.19 -4.71
CA ASN A 181 4.40 -9.01 -4.85
C ASN A 181 3.63 -7.82 -5.43
N ALA A 182 2.98 -8.00 -6.57
CA ALA A 182 2.29 -6.93 -7.26
C ALA A 182 1.08 -7.46 -8.04
N LEU A 183 0.08 -6.60 -8.15
CA LEU A 183 -1.07 -6.78 -9.01
C LEU A 183 -1.11 -5.61 -9.99
N ARG A 184 -1.19 -5.88 -11.30
CA ARG A 184 -1.36 -4.81 -12.29
C ARG A 184 -2.68 -4.09 -12.02
N LEU A 185 -2.74 -2.80 -12.33
CA LEU A 185 -3.86 -1.92 -11.98
C LEU A 185 -5.22 -2.39 -12.53
N ASP A 186 -5.23 -3.10 -13.66
CA ASP A 186 -6.43 -3.72 -14.24
C ASP A 186 -6.86 -5.02 -13.54
N GLY A 187 -6.09 -5.48 -12.56
CA GLY A 187 -6.35 -6.73 -11.84
C GLY A 187 -6.11 -8.02 -12.62
N ASN A 188 -5.56 -7.95 -13.84
CA ASN A 188 -5.44 -9.10 -14.73
C ASN A 188 -4.04 -9.72 -14.81
N LEU A 189 -3.04 -9.12 -14.17
CA LEU A 189 -1.68 -9.66 -14.07
C LEU A 189 -1.23 -9.64 -12.62
N LEU A 190 -1.00 -10.81 -12.07
CA LEU A 190 -0.41 -11.04 -10.75
C LEU A 190 1.07 -11.38 -10.91
N VAL A 191 1.91 -10.75 -10.09
CA VAL A 191 3.31 -11.14 -9.93
C VAL A 191 3.54 -11.60 -8.51
N PHE A 192 4.15 -12.76 -8.37
CA PHE A 192 4.41 -13.37 -7.07
C PHE A 192 5.76 -14.10 -7.07
N THR A 193 6.34 -14.24 -5.90
CA THR A 193 7.55 -15.03 -5.68
C THR A 193 7.15 -16.44 -5.27
N GLN A 194 7.65 -17.45 -5.99
CA GLN A 194 7.55 -18.85 -5.61
C GLN A 194 8.88 -19.30 -5.01
N ARG A 195 8.83 -19.82 -3.78
CA ARG A 195 9.99 -20.35 -3.08
C ARG A 195 9.96 -21.86 -3.01
N ILE A 196 10.82 -22.50 -3.79
CA ILE A 196 10.91 -23.96 -3.91
C ILE A 196 11.94 -24.48 -2.91
N VAL A 197 11.49 -25.32 -1.97
CA VAL A 197 12.38 -26.06 -1.09
C VAL A 197 13.02 -27.17 -1.91
N GLN A 198 14.29 -27.01 -2.26
CA GLN A 198 15.09 -28.09 -2.86
C GLN A 198 15.55 -29.04 -1.76
N GLN A 199 16.08 -30.23 -2.13
CA GLN A 199 16.51 -31.29 -1.17
C GLN A 199 17.42 -30.73 -0.06
N GLU A 200 17.41 -31.39 1.11
CA GLU A 200 18.29 -31.05 2.25
C GLU A 200 19.71 -30.69 1.81
N ASN A 201 20.21 -29.51 2.21
CA ASN A 201 21.50 -28.92 1.88
C ASN A 201 21.64 -28.22 0.51
N GLN A 202 20.57 -28.00 -0.25
CA GLN A 202 20.62 -27.08 -1.39
C GLN A 202 20.08 -25.69 -0.98
N PRO A 203 20.62 -24.58 -1.53
CA PRO A 203 20.07 -23.26 -1.26
C PRO A 203 18.62 -23.20 -1.76
N LEU A 204 17.77 -22.53 -1.00
CA LEU A 204 16.39 -22.21 -1.40
C LEU A 204 16.41 -21.53 -2.77
N LYS A 205 15.57 -21.99 -3.69
CA LYS A 205 15.41 -21.36 -5.00
C LYS A 205 14.16 -20.49 -4.97
N GLU A 206 14.34 -19.20 -5.11
CA GLU A 206 13.25 -18.24 -5.35
C GLU A 206 13.19 -17.92 -6.83
N GLN A 207 11.98 -17.86 -7.38
CA GLN A 207 11.73 -17.43 -8.74
C GLN A 207 10.50 -16.55 -8.80
N LEU A 208 10.55 -15.56 -9.68
CA LEU A 208 9.44 -14.67 -9.92
C LEU A 208 8.48 -15.32 -10.92
N MET A 209 7.19 -15.31 -10.59
CA MET A 209 6.13 -15.90 -11.39
C MET A 209 5.16 -14.83 -11.88
N LEU A 210 4.64 -15.02 -13.07
CA LEU A 210 3.53 -14.25 -13.64
C LEU A 210 2.31 -15.13 -13.75
N ALA A 211 1.15 -14.61 -13.40
CA ALA A 211 -0.15 -15.25 -13.64
C ALA A 211 -1.08 -14.23 -14.29
N GLU A 212 -1.67 -14.57 -15.43
CA GLU A 212 -2.72 -13.77 -16.06
C GLU A 212 -4.09 -14.25 -15.63
N ARG A 213 -5.06 -13.33 -15.52
CA ARG A 213 -6.45 -13.62 -15.17
C ARG A 213 -7.37 -13.29 -16.33
N ASP A 214 -8.26 -14.21 -16.64
CA ASP A 214 -9.39 -13.99 -17.55
C ASP A 214 -10.74 -14.19 -16.83
N SER A 215 -11.82 -14.32 -17.59
CA SER A 215 -13.17 -14.54 -17.05
C SER A 215 -13.35 -15.91 -16.37
N THR A 216 -12.40 -16.84 -16.51
CA THR A 216 -12.48 -18.19 -15.94
C THR A 216 -11.61 -18.37 -14.69
N GLY A 217 -10.67 -17.45 -14.42
CA GLY A 217 -9.79 -17.49 -13.26
C GLY A 217 -8.35 -17.10 -13.60
N TRP A 218 -7.43 -17.47 -12.72
CA TRP A 218 -5.99 -17.28 -12.93
C TRP A 218 -5.45 -18.37 -13.83
N MET A 219 -4.80 -17.99 -14.92
CA MET A 219 -4.29 -18.88 -15.96
C MET A 219 -2.89 -18.43 -16.38
N GLN A 220 -2.28 -19.20 -17.30
CA GLN A 220 -1.00 -18.86 -17.94
C GLN A 220 0.08 -18.49 -16.91
N VAL A 221 0.24 -19.35 -15.88
CA VAL A 221 1.31 -19.15 -14.89
C VAL A 221 2.64 -19.54 -15.53
N GLU A 222 3.54 -18.57 -15.56
CA GLU A 222 4.87 -18.75 -16.15
C GLU A 222 5.96 -18.12 -15.28
N VAL A 223 7.18 -18.62 -15.45
CA VAL A 223 8.34 -18.01 -14.80
C VAL A 223 8.66 -16.71 -15.51
N PHE A 224 8.78 -15.63 -14.75
CA PHE A 224 9.33 -14.38 -15.27
C PHE A 224 10.82 -14.57 -15.54
N ALA A 225 11.15 -14.81 -16.79
CA ALA A 225 12.52 -15.08 -17.24
C ALA A 225 12.89 -14.14 -18.39
N PRO A 226 13.11 -12.84 -18.14
CA PRO A 226 13.63 -11.93 -19.15
C PRO A 226 15.04 -12.37 -19.56
N ASP A 227 15.44 -12.08 -20.81
CA ASP A 227 16.78 -12.39 -21.34
C ASP A 227 17.89 -11.56 -20.65
N TRP A 228 17.90 -11.56 -19.33
CA TRP A 228 18.93 -10.90 -18.54
C TRP A 228 20.08 -11.89 -18.25
N PRO A 229 21.34 -11.47 -18.42
CA PRO A 229 22.51 -12.36 -18.22
C PRO A 229 22.78 -12.65 -16.74
N ILE A 230 21.77 -12.70 -15.90
CA ILE A 230 21.89 -12.74 -14.44
C ILE A 230 21.10 -13.94 -13.91
N ASN A 231 21.82 -14.94 -13.38
CA ASN A 231 21.25 -16.13 -12.73
C ASN A 231 21.04 -15.94 -11.21
N GLN A 232 20.58 -14.76 -10.77
CA GLN A 232 20.53 -14.44 -9.34
C GLN A 232 19.12 -14.09 -8.91
N GLN A 233 18.87 -14.19 -7.60
CA GLN A 233 17.56 -14.02 -7.00
C GLN A 233 17.00 -12.61 -7.24
N ILE A 234 15.79 -12.56 -7.76
CA ILE A 234 14.95 -11.38 -7.91
C ILE A 234 13.70 -11.62 -7.08
N GLY A 235 13.31 -10.61 -6.31
CA GLY A 235 12.08 -10.68 -5.52
C GLY A 235 11.48 -9.30 -5.28
N ALA A 236 10.33 -9.27 -4.61
CA ALA A 236 9.68 -8.04 -4.15
C ALA A 236 9.58 -6.98 -5.26
N VAL A 237 8.68 -7.19 -6.20
CA VAL A 237 8.48 -6.35 -7.39
C VAL A 237 7.34 -5.38 -7.20
N THR A 238 7.46 -4.17 -7.74
CA THR A 238 6.36 -3.23 -7.99
C THR A 238 6.42 -2.72 -9.43
N PHE A 239 5.26 -2.44 -10.03
CA PHE A 239 5.17 -1.87 -11.37
C PHE A 239 4.74 -0.41 -11.34
N ALA A 240 5.20 0.37 -12.31
CA ALA A 240 4.52 1.60 -12.65
C ALA A 240 3.09 1.29 -13.11
N ALA A 241 2.18 2.23 -12.91
CA ALA A 241 0.76 2.01 -13.21
C ALA A 241 0.47 1.67 -14.69
N ASP A 242 1.34 2.11 -15.61
CA ASP A 242 1.27 1.80 -17.05
C ASP A 242 1.80 0.38 -17.40
N GLY A 243 2.40 -0.33 -16.44
CA GLY A 243 2.99 -1.66 -16.64
C GLY A 243 4.30 -1.69 -17.44
N ASN A 244 4.85 -0.53 -17.83
CA ASN A 244 6.04 -0.44 -18.70
C ASN A 244 7.35 -0.26 -17.92
N SER A 245 7.27 -0.13 -16.63
CA SER A 245 8.44 0.01 -15.75
C SER A 245 8.24 -0.81 -14.50
N MET A 246 9.31 -1.40 -13.98
CA MET A 246 9.27 -2.12 -12.72
C MET A 246 10.46 -1.75 -11.86
N PHE A 247 10.22 -1.79 -10.54
CA PHE A 247 11.23 -1.71 -9.51
C PHE A 247 11.21 -3.02 -8.74
N PHE A 248 12.37 -3.55 -8.41
CA PHE A 248 12.47 -4.84 -7.73
C PHE A 248 13.72 -4.91 -6.87
N ALA A 249 13.72 -5.80 -5.90
CA ALA A 249 14.90 -6.09 -5.11
C ALA A 249 15.71 -7.22 -5.73
N ALA A 250 17.02 -7.05 -5.77
CA ALA A 250 17.96 -8.10 -6.15
C ALA A 250 19.09 -8.20 -5.13
N CYS A 251 19.45 -9.43 -4.78
CA CYS A 251 20.44 -9.69 -3.74
C CYS A 251 21.70 -10.31 -4.32
N GLY A 252 22.87 -9.81 -3.86
CA GLY A 252 24.17 -10.36 -4.25
C GLY A 252 24.56 -10.12 -5.72
N TRP A 253 23.96 -9.15 -6.39
CA TRP A 253 24.34 -8.80 -7.76
C TRP A 253 25.72 -8.09 -7.78
N PRO A 254 26.51 -8.26 -8.89
CA PRO A 254 27.90 -7.79 -8.93
C PRO A 254 28.06 -6.27 -8.79
N ASP A 255 27.05 -5.49 -9.18
CA ASP A 255 27.01 -4.01 -9.10
C ASP A 255 26.21 -3.53 -7.89
N GLY A 256 25.80 -4.44 -6.98
CA GLY A 256 25.11 -4.13 -5.74
C GLY A 256 26.00 -3.39 -4.76
N LEU A 257 25.40 -2.49 -3.98
CA LEU A 257 26.06 -1.70 -2.93
C LEU A 257 25.94 -2.39 -1.56
N GLY A 258 24.83 -3.08 -1.33
CA GLY A 258 24.48 -3.75 -0.09
C GLY A 258 24.24 -5.25 -0.24
N SER A 259 23.57 -5.84 0.74
CA SER A 259 23.19 -7.26 0.67
C SER A 259 22.06 -7.49 -0.34
N CYS A 260 21.12 -6.57 -0.42
CA CYS A 260 20.11 -6.46 -1.47
C CYS A 260 19.94 -4.98 -1.85
N ASP A 261 19.72 -4.72 -3.10
CA ASP A 261 19.53 -3.39 -3.65
C ASP A 261 18.25 -3.31 -4.49
N ILE A 262 17.71 -2.11 -4.65
CA ILE A 262 16.58 -1.84 -5.53
C ILE A 262 17.10 -1.51 -6.92
N TYR A 263 16.54 -2.20 -7.92
CA TYR A 263 16.82 -2.05 -9.34
C TYR A 263 15.59 -1.55 -10.08
N PHE A 264 15.83 -0.97 -11.24
CA PHE A 264 14.82 -0.49 -12.17
C PHE A 264 15.00 -1.17 -13.53
N ALA A 265 13.90 -1.62 -14.13
CA ALA A 265 13.88 -2.08 -15.52
C ALA A 265 12.69 -1.44 -16.25
N ARG A 266 12.88 -1.17 -17.54
CA ARG A 266 11.87 -0.61 -18.42
C ARG A 266 11.56 -1.58 -19.55
N LYS A 267 10.30 -1.61 -19.99
CA LYS A 267 9.84 -2.34 -21.15
C LYS A 267 9.90 -1.43 -22.38
N GLU A 268 10.56 -1.85 -23.44
CA GLU A 268 10.59 -1.19 -24.74
C GLU A 268 10.30 -2.21 -25.82
N ASP A 269 9.39 -1.89 -26.74
CA ASP A 269 8.95 -2.79 -27.82
C ASP A 269 8.57 -4.21 -27.29
N ASP A 270 7.83 -4.23 -26.19
CA ASP A 270 7.40 -5.44 -25.46
C ASP A 270 8.52 -6.29 -24.83
N ALA A 271 9.78 -5.85 -24.86
CA ALA A 271 10.91 -6.51 -24.24
C ALA A 271 11.44 -5.74 -23.01
N TRP A 272 11.70 -6.44 -21.92
CA TRP A 272 12.33 -5.85 -20.73
C TRP A 272 13.80 -5.55 -21.01
N GLN A 273 14.18 -4.28 -20.86
CA GLN A 273 15.57 -3.84 -20.99
C GLN A 273 16.40 -4.32 -19.80
N LEU A 274 17.72 -4.30 -19.94
CA LEU A 274 18.63 -4.65 -18.84
C LEU A 274 18.35 -3.78 -17.61
N PRO A 275 18.29 -4.37 -16.43
CA PRO A 275 18.04 -3.63 -15.20
C PRO A 275 19.21 -2.72 -14.84
N VAL A 276 18.87 -1.62 -14.18
CA VAL A 276 19.82 -0.62 -13.70
C VAL A 276 19.69 -0.51 -12.18
N ASN A 277 20.84 -0.64 -11.47
CA ASN A 277 20.88 -0.34 -10.04
C ASN A 277 20.54 1.13 -9.79
N LEU A 278 19.63 1.43 -8.85
CA LEU A 278 19.25 2.82 -8.54
C LEU A 278 20.37 3.63 -7.88
N GLY A 279 21.51 3.00 -7.61
CA GLY A 279 22.70 3.63 -7.10
C GLY A 279 22.57 4.18 -5.68
N SER A 280 23.57 4.92 -5.24
CA SER A 280 23.66 5.43 -3.87
C SER A 280 22.63 6.52 -3.51
N ALA A 281 21.83 6.96 -4.46
CA ALA A 281 20.67 7.83 -4.18
C ALA A 281 19.61 7.08 -3.39
N ILE A 282 19.37 5.81 -3.74
CA ILE A 282 18.36 4.94 -3.11
C ILE A 282 19.03 3.85 -2.28
N ASN A 283 20.01 3.13 -2.85
CA ASN A 283 20.64 1.97 -2.24
C ASN A 283 21.76 2.39 -1.29
N SER A 284 22.04 1.54 -0.30
CA SER A 284 23.08 1.74 0.70
C SER A 284 23.96 0.49 0.83
N ARG A 285 24.92 0.47 1.76
CA ARG A 285 25.69 -0.73 2.08
C ARG A 285 24.93 -1.78 2.90
N PHE A 286 23.64 -1.54 3.16
CA PHE A 286 22.81 -2.39 3.98
C PHE A 286 21.85 -3.23 3.10
N TRP A 287 20.64 -3.41 3.55
CA TRP A 287 19.57 -4.13 2.86
C TRP A 287 18.46 -3.16 2.46
N GLU A 288 18.17 -3.09 1.19
CA GLU A 288 17.04 -2.36 0.62
C GLU A 288 16.17 -3.34 -0.17
N SER A 289 14.88 -3.41 0.14
CA SER A 289 13.96 -4.36 -0.49
C SER A 289 12.50 -3.89 -0.45
N GLN A 290 11.64 -4.68 -1.03
CA GLN A 290 10.18 -4.52 -0.99
C GLN A 290 9.73 -3.12 -1.46
N PRO A 291 10.15 -2.69 -2.66
CA PRO A 291 9.74 -1.40 -3.20
C PRO A 291 8.24 -1.38 -3.49
N SER A 292 7.61 -0.22 -3.29
CA SER A 292 6.25 0.09 -3.70
C SER A 292 6.20 1.48 -4.32
N LEU A 293 5.74 1.56 -5.57
CA LEU A 293 5.74 2.80 -6.36
C LEU A 293 4.35 3.42 -6.36
N SER A 294 4.28 4.74 -6.21
CA SER A 294 3.02 5.48 -6.41
C SER A 294 2.53 5.39 -7.86
N ALA A 295 1.22 5.51 -8.07
CA ALA A 295 0.61 5.39 -9.39
C ALA A 295 1.09 6.47 -10.39
N ASP A 296 1.53 7.63 -9.91
CA ASP A 296 2.12 8.68 -10.75
C ASP A 296 3.63 8.49 -11.00
N GLY A 297 4.22 7.43 -10.46
CA GLY A 297 5.63 7.08 -10.63
C GLY A 297 6.62 8.00 -9.91
N LYS A 298 6.16 8.85 -8.99
CA LYS A 298 7.00 9.89 -8.38
C LYS A 298 7.42 9.61 -6.95
N THR A 299 6.73 8.72 -6.25
CA THR A 299 7.05 8.34 -4.88
C THR A 299 7.40 6.87 -4.83
N LEU A 300 8.58 6.55 -4.32
CA LEU A 300 9.02 5.19 -4.06
C LEU A 300 9.11 4.97 -2.54
N VAL A 301 8.37 3.99 -2.05
CA VAL A 301 8.39 3.54 -0.65
C VAL A 301 9.06 2.17 -0.61
N PHE A 302 9.89 1.90 0.38
CA PHE A 302 10.61 0.62 0.49
C PHE A 302 11.06 0.34 1.93
N ALA A 303 11.38 -0.92 2.22
CA ALA A 303 11.94 -1.33 3.49
C ALA A 303 13.48 -1.32 3.46
N SER A 304 14.11 -0.86 4.55
CA SER A 304 15.57 -0.85 4.68
C SER A 304 16.01 -0.87 6.15
N ASN A 305 17.10 -1.58 6.42
CA ASN A 305 17.77 -1.57 7.72
C ASN A 305 19.00 -0.64 7.76
N ARG A 306 18.99 0.40 6.90
CA ARG A 306 20.05 1.42 6.84
C ARG A 306 20.20 2.20 8.13
N ALA A 307 21.38 2.75 8.36
CA ALA A 307 21.64 3.60 9.51
C ALA A 307 20.74 4.84 9.53
N GLY A 308 20.28 5.21 10.72
CA GLY A 308 19.35 6.33 10.94
C GLY A 308 17.89 5.93 10.98
N GLY A 309 17.59 4.63 10.94
CA GLY A 309 16.28 4.07 11.24
C GLY A 309 15.97 4.05 12.73
N MET A 310 14.81 3.55 13.08
CA MET A 310 14.31 3.47 14.45
C MET A 310 14.44 2.06 15.03
N GLY A 311 14.36 1.04 14.19
CA GLY A 311 14.35 -0.36 14.59
C GLY A 311 15.26 -1.26 13.77
N GLY A 312 14.80 -2.47 13.52
CA GLY A 312 15.51 -3.46 12.71
C GLY A 312 15.47 -3.09 11.23
N SER A 313 14.31 -3.18 10.61
CA SER A 313 14.00 -2.60 9.31
C SER A 313 12.92 -1.54 9.46
N ASP A 314 13.04 -0.46 8.71
CA ASP A 314 12.10 0.66 8.69
C ASP A 314 11.57 0.88 7.28
N ILE A 315 10.42 1.55 7.17
CA ILE A 315 9.90 2.03 5.89
C ILE A 315 10.46 3.41 5.60
N TRP A 316 11.02 3.55 4.40
CA TRP A 316 11.61 4.77 3.86
C TRP A 316 10.86 5.19 2.60
N GLN A 317 10.85 6.50 2.34
CA GLN A 317 10.22 7.11 1.17
C GLN A 317 11.20 8.02 0.47
N CYS A 318 11.14 8.08 -0.87
CA CYS A 318 11.83 9.08 -1.65
C CYS A 318 10.95 9.57 -2.81
N GLU A 319 11.21 10.80 -3.25
CA GLU A 319 10.50 11.48 -4.31
C GLU A 319 11.37 11.61 -5.55
N LEU A 320 10.76 11.46 -6.73
CA LEU A 320 11.40 11.74 -8.00
C LEU A 320 11.39 13.25 -8.26
N GLY A 321 12.56 13.87 -8.34
CA GLY A 321 12.71 15.29 -8.61
C GLY A 321 12.29 15.69 -10.02
N ALA A 322 12.08 16.98 -10.24
CA ALA A 322 11.76 17.52 -11.56
C ALA A 322 12.89 17.34 -12.60
N ASP A 323 14.10 17.08 -12.13
CA ASP A 323 15.29 16.74 -12.93
C ASP A 323 15.35 15.25 -13.32
N GLY A 324 14.39 14.43 -12.88
CA GLY A 324 14.34 13.00 -13.12
C GLY A 324 15.27 12.18 -12.22
N GLN A 325 15.80 12.77 -11.15
CA GLN A 325 16.62 12.06 -10.16
C GLN A 325 15.82 11.81 -8.87
N TRP A 326 16.06 10.67 -8.23
CA TRP A 326 15.50 10.37 -6.93
C TRP A 326 16.17 11.21 -5.83
N ASN A 327 15.37 11.84 -5.00
CA ASN A 327 15.83 12.52 -3.80
C ASN A 327 16.36 11.50 -2.77
N LYS A 328 17.10 11.99 -1.79
CA LYS A 328 17.56 11.15 -0.68
C LYS A 328 16.35 10.58 0.08
N PRO A 329 16.36 9.25 0.39
CA PRO A 329 15.30 8.64 1.16
C PRO A 329 15.13 9.24 2.56
N GLU A 330 13.88 9.45 2.94
CA GLU A 330 13.48 9.91 4.27
C GLU A 330 12.77 8.79 5.03
N ASN A 331 13.08 8.65 6.32
CA ASN A 331 12.41 7.70 7.21
C ASN A 331 10.97 8.17 7.49
N LEU A 332 9.97 7.28 7.41
CA LEU A 332 8.57 7.64 7.67
C LEU A 332 8.28 7.95 9.16
N SER A 333 9.31 8.11 9.95
CA SER A 333 9.27 8.55 11.34
C SER A 333 8.57 7.56 12.31
N LYS A 334 8.58 7.92 13.59
CA LYS A 334 7.95 7.15 14.68
C LYS A 334 6.42 6.97 14.57
N ILE A 335 5.79 7.58 13.60
CA ILE A 335 4.36 7.36 13.37
C ILE A 335 4.17 6.00 12.70
N ILE A 336 5.00 5.68 11.72
CA ILE A 336 4.98 4.41 10.98
C ILE A 336 5.98 3.41 11.57
N ASN A 337 7.24 3.84 11.76
CA ASN A 337 8.35 2.99 12.17
C ASN A 337 8.46 2.88 13.70
N THR A 338 8.91 1.74 14.17
CA THR A 338 9.05 1.39 15.59
C THR A 338 10.46 0.85 15.90
N GLU A 339 10.68 0.34 17.11
CA GLU A 339 11.89 -0.42 17.45
C GLU A 339 11.92 -1.83 16.85
N GLY A 340 10.81 -2.27 16.27
CA GLY A 340 10.68 -3.58 15.62
C GLY A 340 11.14 -3.58 14.17
N ASN A 341 10.47 -4.36 13.35
CA ASN A 341 10.67 -4.39 11.91
C ASN A 341 9.38 -3.92 11.23
N GLU A 342 9.48 -2.95 10.38
CA GLU A 342 8.43 -2.57 9.44
C GLU A 342 8.86 -3.02 8.04
N MET A 343 7.97 -3.76 7.37
CA MET A 343 8.29 -4.48 6.12
C MET A 343 7.11 -4.47 5.15
N ALA A 344 7.37 -4.91 3.93
CA ALA A 344 6.40 -5.12 2.86
C ALA A 344 5.41 -3.95 2.67
N PRO A 345 5.92 -2.70 2.52
CA PRO A 345 5.03 -1.58 2.26
C PRO A 345 4.33 -1.74 0.92
N PHE A 346 3.02 -1.52 0.92
CA PHE A 346 2.20 -1.41 -0.29
C PHE A 346 1.49 -0.06 -0.30
N LEU A 347 1.95 0.84 -1.14
CA LEU A 347 1.32 2.13 -1.39
C LEU A 347 0.20 1.93 -2.43
N HIS A 348 -1.05 2.03 -1.99
CA HIS A 348 -2.18 1.89 -2.88
C HIS A 348 -2.17 2.97 -3.98
N PRO A 349 -2.66 2.67 -5.20
CA PRO A 349 -2.70 3.62 -6.31
C PRO A 349 -3.45 4.92 -6.05
N ASP A 350 -4.23 5.05 -4.95
CA ASP A 350 -4.83 6.31 -4.50
C ASP A 350 -3.78 7.34 -4.00
N GLY A 351 -2.53 6.91 -3.81
CA GLY A 351 -1.43 7.72 -3.31
C GLY A 351 -1.59 8.22 -1.87
N LYS A 352 -2.57 7.70 -1.13
CA LYS A 352 -2.94 8.17 0.22
C LYS A 352 -3.02 7.07 1.26
N THR A 353 -3.03 5.81 0.85
CA THR A 353 -3.18 4.66 1.73
C THR A 353 -1.96 3.76 1.63
N LEU A 354 -1.31 3.52 2.77
CA LEU A 354 -0.14 2.65 2.91
C LEU A 354 -0.52 1.45 3.77
N TYR A 355 -0.32 0.26 3.27
CA TYR A 355 -0.36 -1.00 4.02
C TYR A 355 1.06 -1.47 4.26
N PHE A 356 1.30 -2.10 5.40
CA PHE A 356 2.62 -2.63 5.74
C PHE A 356 2.52 -3.64 6.88
N SER A 357 3.56 -4.44 7.09
CA SER A 357 3.67 -5.35 8.21
C SER A 357 4.59 -4.77 9.28
N SER A 358 4.24 -4.96 10.56
CA SER A 358 5.07 -4.53 11.69
C SER A 358 5.14 -5.56 12.80
N THR A 359 6.34 -5.75 13.37
CA THR A 359 6.56 -6.52 14.61
C THR A 359 6.65 -5.63 15.85
N GLY A 360 6.65 -4.32 15.66
CA GLY A 360 6.86 -3.35 16.73
C GLY A 360 5.59 -2.69 17.26
N GLN A 361 4.58 -2.56 16.41
CA GLN A 361 3.26 -2.05 16.78
C GLN A 361 2.49 -3.04 17.67
N ALA A 362 1.42 -2.57 18.33
CA ALA A 362 0.53 -3.48 19.09
C ALA A 362 -0.19 -4.44 18.14
N GLY A 363 -0.06 -5.74 18.40
CA GLY A 363 -0.52 -6.75 17.45
C GLY A 363 -0.92 -8.09 18.04
N MET A 364 -1.28 -9.01 17.14
CA MET A 364 -1.78 -10.34 17.44
C MET A 364 -0.65 -11.35 17.62
N GLY A 365 0.49 -11.16 16.96
CA GLY A 365 1.54 -12.17 16.99
C GLY A 365 2.90 -11.72 16.54
N GLY A 366 3.34 -12.26 15.43
CA GLY A 366 4.59 -11.96 14.77
C GLY A 366 4.57 -10.60 14.07
N ALA A 367 4.67 -10.60 12.74
CA ALA A 367 4.44 -9.42 11.93
C ALA A 367 2.95 -9.30 11.61
N ASP A 368 2.31 -8.26 12.07
CA ASP A 368 0.90 -7.96 11.79
C ASP A 368 0.76 -6.93 10.67
N LEU A 369 -0.33 -7.00 9.92
CA LEU A 369 -0.70 -6.03 8.89
C LEU A 369 -1.34 -4.78 9.50
N PHE A 370 -0.89 -3.63 9.00
CA PHE A 370 -1.38 -2.31 9.37
C PHE A 370 -1.76 -1.49 8.15
N VAL A 371 -2.67 -0.56 8.34
CA VAL A 371 -3.02 0.46 7.36
C VAL A 371 -2.83 1.86 7.94
N SER A 372 -2.17 2.73 7.20
CA SER A 372 -2.06 4.17 7.51
C SER A 372 -2.54 5.01 6.33
N ARG A 373 -3.03 6.21 6.62
CA ARG A 373 -3.52 7.16 5.60
C ARG A 373 -2.87 8.52 5.76
N ILE A 374 -2.72 9.23 4.65
CA ILE A 374 -2.27 10.62 4.65
C ILE A 374 -3.45 11.53 5.00
N ASP A 375 -3.26 12.44 5.95
CA ASP A 375 -4.24 13.47 6.31
C ASP A 375 -4.28 14.62 5.26
N SER A 376 -5.20 15.56 5.44
CA SER A 376 -5.34 16.73 4.56
C SER A 376 -4.10 17.66 4.53
N SER A 377 -3.16 17.49 5.45
CA SER A 377 -1.88 18.21 5.48
C SER A 377 -0.72 17.46 4.85
N GLY A 378 -0.98 16.26 4.28
CA GLY A 378 0.03 15.43 3.65
C GLY A 378 0.87 14.59 4.63
N ARG A 379 0.40 14.36 5.87
CA ARG A 379 1.13 13.60 6.88
C ARG A 379 0.49 12.24 7.14
N TRP A 380 1.31 11.23 7.28
CA TRP A 380 0.87 9.90 7.70
C TRP A 380 0.21 9.94 9.09
N GLN A 381 -0.92 9.29 9.20
CA GLN A 381 -1.64 9.09 10.46
C GLN A 381 -1.12 7.87 11.20
N THR A 382 -1.47 7.75 12.49
CA THR A 382 -1.18 6.55 13.28
C THR A 382 -1.77 5.32 12.60
N PRO A 383 -0.97 4.27 12.37
CA PRO A 383 -1.42 3.04 11.75
C PRO A 383 -2.52 2.36 12.55
N VAL A 384 -3.45 1.75 11.85
CA VAL A 384 -4.51 0.91 12.40
C VAL A 384 -4.18 -0.54 12.09
N ASN A 385 -4.13 -1.39 13.12
CA ASN A 385 -4.00 -2.83 12.96
C ASN A 385 -5.24 -3.38 12.24
N MET A 386 -5.07 -4.27 11.26
CA MET A 386 -6.18 -4.78 10.46
C MET A 386 -7.09 -5.76 11.22
N GLY A 387 -6.73 -6.11 12.45
CA GLY A 387 -7.57 -6.84 13.39
C GLY A 387 -7.62 -8.35 13.17
N PHE A 388 -8.24 -9.05 14.13
CA PHE A 388 -8.48 -10.50 14.07
C PHE A 388 -9.75 -10.76 13.21
N PRO A 389 -9.77 -11.78 12.32
CA PRO A 389 -8.73 -12.77 12.08
C PRO A 389 -7.84 -12.51 10.85
N ILE A 390 -7.76 -11.28 10.33
CA ILE A 390 -6.80 -10.93 9.28
C ILE A 390 -5.38 -11.10 9.83
N ASN A 391 -5.13 -10.54 11.01
CA ASN A 391 -3.90 -10.77 11.77
C ASN A 391 -4.11 -11.89 12.78
N THR A 392 -3.10 -12.77 12.90
CA THR A 392 -3.10 -13.96 13.75
C THR A 392 -1.87 -14.00 14.67
N ALA A 393 -1.58 -15.15 15.27
CA ALA A 393 -0.33 -15.33 16.01
C ALA A 393 0.90 -15.53 15.10
N SER A 394 0.69 -15.76 13.82
CA SER A 394 1.73 -15.96 12.80
C SER A 394 2.24 -14.62 12.24
N ASP A 395 3.08 -14.70 11.23
CA ASP A 395 3.51 -13.53 10.46
C ASP A 395 2.55 -13.35 9.27
N GLU A 396 1.86 -12.22 9.22
CA GLU A 396 1.12 -11.75 8.04
C GLU A 396 1.95 -10.69 7.32
N ILE A 397 2.35 -11.03 6.09
CA ILE A 397 3.20 -10.16 5.26
C ILE A 397 2.66 -10.12 3.83
N ASN A 398 3.10 -9.11 3.05
CA ASN A 398 2.80 -9.00 1.62
C ASN A 398 1.30 -8.92 1.31
N LEU A 399 0.69 -7.80 1.66
CA LEU A 399 -0.67 -7.47 1.26
C LEU A 399 -0.66 -6.59 0.01
N VAL A 400 -1.52 -6.93 -0.97
CA VAL A 400 -1.79 -6.11 -2.16
C VAL A 400 -3.29 -5.89 -2.28
N VAL A 401 -3.72 -4.66 -2.57
CA VAL A 401 -5.13 -4.29 -2.71
C VAL A 401 -5.42 -3.87 -4.15
N GLU A 402 -6.50 -4.39 -4.75
CA GLU A 402 -6.96 -4.01 -6.09
C GLU A 402 -7.29 -2.52 -6.18
N ALA A 403 -7.18 -1.93 -7.37
CA ALA A 403 -7.47 -0.52 -7.63
C ALA A 403 -8.87 -0.07 -7.15
N GLY A 404 -9.85 -0.97 -7.22
CA GLY A 404 -11.21 -0.76 -6.69
C GLY A 404 -11.30 -0.66 -5.17
N GLY A 405 -10.26 -1.08 -4.46
CA GLY A 405 -10.14 -0.98 -3.01
C GLY A 405 -10.93 -2.03 -2.22
N LYS A 406 -11.65 -2.94 -2.87
CA LYS A 406 -12.52 -3.91 -2.19
C LYS A 406 -11.87 -5.26 -1.97
N THR A 407 -11.07 -5.72 -2.92
CA THR A 407 -10.40 -7.02 -2.88
C THR A 407 -8.95 -6.85 -2.50
N ALA A 408 -8.47 -7.67 -1.60
CA ALA A 408 -7.06 -7.77 -1.24
C ALA A 408 -6.55 -9.18 -1.48
N LEU A 409 -5.25 -9.27 -1.81
CA LEU A 409 -4.47 -10.51 -1.87
C LEU A 409 -3.48 -10.51 -0.71
N LEU A 410 -3.37 -11.63 -0.02
CA LEU A 410 -2.52 -11.81 1.15
C LEU A 410 -1.77 -13.13 1.03
N SER A 411 -0.49 -13.15 1.36
CA SER A 411 0.26 -14.39 1.57
C SER A 411 0.13 -14.83 3.02
N ALA A 412 -0.47 -15.98 3.23
CA ALA A 412 -0.72 -16.53 4.56
C ALA A 412 -0.32 -18.00 4.64
N LEU A 413 0.10 -18.42 5.83
CA LEU A 413 0.49 -19.81 6.09
C LEU A 413 -0.75 -20.72 6.04
N ASP A 414 -0.74 -21.70 5.15
CA ASP A 414 -1.68 -22.83 5.21
C ASP A 414 -1.22 -23.81 6.28
N ASP A 415 -1.96 -23.90 7.37
CA ASP A 415 -1.62 -24.77 8.49
C ASP A 415 -1.63 -26.26 8.14
N SER A 416 -2.36 -26.66 7.12
CA SER A 416 -2.47 -28.05 6.68
C SER A 416 -1.29 -28.49 5.82
N LEU A 417 -0.81 -27.62 4.95
CA LEU A 417 0.30 -27.88 4.02
C LEU A 417 1.65 -27.39 4.57
N LYS A 418 1.61 -26.46 5.54
CA LYS A 418 2.78 -25.76 6.07
C LYS A 418 3.53 -24.96 5.00
N THR A 419 2.80 -24.47 4.00
CA THR A 419 3.26 -23.59 2.92
C THR A 419 2.55 -22.25 3.00
N TYR A 420 3.16 -21.21 2.44
CA TYR A 420 2.49 -19.92 2.26
C TYR A 420 1.72 -19.92 0.95
N ASP A 421 0.42 -19.68 1.03
CA ASP A 421 -0.48 -19.57 -0.11
C ASP A 421 -0.99 -18.15 -0.29
N ILE A 422 -1.33 -17.77 -1.53
CA ILE A 422 -1.96 -16.49 -1.82
C ILE A 422 -3.47 -16.65 -1.68
N LEU A 423 -4.05 -15.86 -0.76
CA LEU A 423 -5.47 -15.80 -0.49
C LEU A 423 -6.07 -14.48 -1.02
N ALA A 424 -7.28 -14.54 -1.57
CA ALA A 424 -8.06 -13.36 -1.91
C ALA A 424 -9.21 -13.20 -0.90
N PHE A 425 -9.48 -11.97 -0.46
CA PHE A 425 -10.59 -11.68 0.45
C PHE A 425 -11.15 -10.27 0.22
N GLU A 426 -12.40 -10.08 0.65
CA GLU A 426 -13.02 -8.75 0.67
C GLU A 426 -12.48 -7.96 1.87
N LEU A 427 -11.87 -6.80 1.57
CA LEU A 427 -11.26 -5.95 2.57
C LEU A 427 -12.37 -5.24 3.38
N PRO A 428 -12.35 -5.31 4.73
CA PRO A 428 -13.29 -4.59 5.57
C PRO A 428 -13.36 -3.09 5.24
N GLU A 429 -14.55 -2.50 5.28
CA GLU A 429 -14.79 -1.12 4.81
C GLU A 429 -13.87 -0.09 5.49
N GLU A 430 -13.60 -0.27 6.78
CA GLU A 430 -12.71 0.60 7.57
C GLU A 430 -11.23 0.54 7.11
N HIS A 431 -10.85 -0.53 6.42
CA HIS A 431 -9.50 -0.72 5.88
C HIS A 431 -9.40 -0.41 4.38
N GLN A 432 -10.54 -0.20 3.68
CA GLN A 432 -10.53 0.09 2.25
C GLN A 432 -9.88 1.43 1.92
N PRO A 433 -9.03 1.50 0.88
CA PRO A 433 -8.50 2.76 0.36
C PRO A 433 -9.56 3.50 -0.44
N ASN A 434 -9.22 4.69 -0.95
CA ASN A 434 -10.08 5.32 -1.94
C ASN A 434 -10.01 4.54 -3.25
N SER A 435 -11.17 4.16 -3.78
CA SER A 435 -11.27 3.51 -5.08
C SER A 435 -10.72 4.40 -6.19
N VAL A 436 -9.87 3.85 -7.04
CA VAL A 436 -9.32 4.53 -8.21
C VAL A 436 -9.67 3.78 -9.49
N THR A 437 -9.62 4.50 -10.60
CA THR A 437 -9.68 3.98 -11.96
C THR A 437 -8.59 4.64 -12.78
N TYR A 438 -8.46 4.27 -14.06
CA TYR A 438 -7.42 4.84 -14.90
C TYR A 438 -7.91 5.14 -16.31
N ILE A 439 -7.20 6.05 -16.96
CA ILE A 439 -7.46 6.49 -18.33
C ILE A 439 -6.22 6.23 -19.16
N GLN A 440 -6.41 5.54 -20.27
CA GLN A 440 -5.41 5.41 -21.33
C GLN A 440 -5.76 6.38 -22.44
N MET A 441 -4.85 7.24 -22.81
CA MET A 441 -5.06 8.25 -23.84
C MET A 441 -4.09 8.06 -24.97
N LEU A 442 -4.59 8.29 -26.20
CA LEU A 442 -3.79 8.35 -27.42
C LEU A 442 -4.09 9.66 -28.15
N VAL A 443 -3.10 10.55 -28.23
CA VAL A 443 -3.26 11.89 -28.81
C VAL A 443 -2.58 11.96 -30.18
N LYS A 444 -3.35 12.31 -31.21
CA LYS A 444 -2.90 12.40 -32.61
C LYS A 444 -3.37 13.69 -33.27
N ALA A 445 -2.64 14.14 -34.28
CA ALA A 445 -3.14 15.15 -35.20
C ALA A 445 -4.29 14.59 -36.04
N LEU A 446 -5.36 15.36 -36.23
CA LEU A 446 -6.56 14.87 -36.92
C LEU A 446 -6.30 14.55 -38.39
N ASP A 447 -5.50 15.36 -39.09
CA ASP A 447 -5.22 15.28 -40.51
C ASP A 447 -4.19 14.18 -40.84
N THR A 448 -3.03 14.21 -40.16
CA THR A 448 -1.90 13.33 -40.45
C THR A 448 -1.95 11.99 -39.70
N LYS A 449 -2.77 11.89 -38.65
CA LYS A 449 -2.79 10.78 -37.70
C LYS A 449 -1.48 10.55 -36.97
N ASN A 450 -0.53 11.47 -37.07
CA ASN A 450 0.74 11.38 -36.36
C ASN A 450 0.53 11.58 -34.86
N PRO A 451 1.27 10.85 -34.01
CA PRO A 451 1.23 11.04 -32.57
C PRO A 451 1.72 12.46 -32.21
N LEU A 452 1.16 13.02 -31.16
CA LEU A 452 1.49 14.36 -30.68
C LEU A 452 2.06 14.31 -29.25
N LEU A 453 3.13 15.09 -29.04
CA LEU A 453 3.55 15.48 -27.70
C LEU A 453 2.52 16.49 -27.15
N ALA A 454 1.62 16.03 -26.35
CA ALA A 454 0.52 16.82 -25.83
C ALA A 454 0.59 16.98 -24.32
N LYS A 455 0.14 18.12 -23.83
CA LYS A 455 -0.09 18.38 -22.42
C LYS A 455 -1.51 17.99 -22.07
N ILE A 456 -1.68 17.20 -21.03
CA ILE A 456 -2.95 16.73 -20.49
C ILE A 456 -3.14 17.35 -19.12
N VAL A 457 -4.30 17.91 -18.86
CA VAL A 457 -4.66 18.52 -17.58
C VAL A 457 -6.03 17.99 -17.16
N LEU A 458 -6.08 17.44 -15.96
CA LEU A 458 -7.33 17.06 -15.29
C LEU A 458 -7.55 18.04 -14.14
N THR A 459 -8.70 18.70 -14.15
CA THR A 459 -9.09 19.69 -13.15
C THR A 459 -10.39 19.31 -12.46
N ASN A 460 -10.53 19.74 -11.19
CA ASN A 460 -11.84 19.73 -10.57
C ASN A 460 -12.76 20.71 -11.33
N PRO A 461 -13.91 20.26 -11.83
CA PRO A 461 -14.75 21.12 -12.67
C PRO A 461 -15.30 22.34 -11.94
N ILE A 462 -15.49 22.28 -10.62
CA ILE A 462 -16.09 23.35 -9.80
C ILE A 462 -15.04 24.35 -9.31
N SER A 463 -13.95 23.85 -8.70
CA SER A 463 -12.90 24.75 -8.17
C SER A 463 -11.95 25.28 -9.26
N ALA A 464 -11.85 24.57 -10.38
CA ALA A 464 -10.84 24.72 -11.41
C ALA A 464 -9.39 24.51 -10.91
N GLU A 465 -9.24 23.84 -9.77
CA GLU A 465 -7.93 23.42 -9.29
C GLU A 465 -7.42 22.25 -10.12
N LYS A 466 -6.15 22.33 -10.48
CA LYS A 466 -5.49 21.22 -11.16
C LYS A 466 -5.32 20.05 -10.19
N HIS A 467 -5.82 18.89 -10.58
CA HIS A 467 -5.53 17.64 -9.90
C HIS A 467 -4.29 16.96 -10.46
N ILE A 468 -4.21 16.87 -11.80
CA ILE A 468 -3.17 16.14 -12.49
C ILE A 468 -2.74 16.94 -13.72
N GLU A 469 -1.43 17.00 -13.95
CA GLU A 469 -0.82 17.53 -15.16
C GLU A 469 0.26 16.55 -15.61
N LEU A 470 0.15 16.07 -16.85
CA LEU A 470 1.11 15.16 -17.45
C LEU A 470 1.27 15.45 -18.95
N LYS A 471 2.23 14.76 -19.58
CA LYS A 471 2.48 14.85 -21.03
C LYS A 471 2.42 13.46 -21.65
N THR A 472 2.00 13.39 -22.90
CA THR A 472 2.13 12.17 -23.70
C THR A 472 3.61 11.83 -23.96
N ASN A 473 3.88 10.55 -24.17
CA ASN A 473 5.17 10.09 -24.67
C ASN A 473 5.33 10.37 -26.19
N LYS A 474 6.45 9.94 -26.77
CA LYS A 474 6.75 10.11 -28.23
C LYS A 474 5.73 9.44 -29.14
N ASN A 475 4.99 8.44 -28.64
CA ASN A 475 3.95 7.73 -29.39
C ASN A 475 2.57 8.39 -29.23
N GLY A 476 2.47 9.53 -28.53
CA GLY A 476 1.21 10.21 -28.25
C GLY A 476 0.40 9.56 -27.12
N GLU A 477 1.00 8.63 -26.38
CA GLU A 477 0.33 7.87 -25.33
C GLU A 477 0.48 8.54 -23.97
N ALA A 478 -0.56 8.45 -23.14
CA ALA A 478 -0.55 8.83 -21.76
C ALA A 478 -1.40 7.88 -20.93
N PHE A 479 -0.98 7.71 -19.70
CA PHE A 479 -1.66 6.89 -18.70
C PHE A 479 -1.83 7.71 -17.42
N VAL A 480 -3.03 7.69 -16.85
CA VAL A 480 -3.31 8.43 -15.62
C VAL A 480 -4.28 7.69 -14.73
N VAL A 481 -3.94 7.61 -13.44
CA VAL A 481 -4.82 7.07 -12.39
C VAL A 481 -5.58 8.22 -11.75
N ILE A 482 -6.88 8.04 -11.56
CA ILE A 482 -7.79 9.03 -10.97
C ILE A 482 -8.71 8.38 -9.94
N PRO A 483 -9.18 9.13 -8.92
CA PRO A 483 -10.26 8.70 -8.05
C PRO A 483 -11.51 8.30 -8.83
N ALA A 484 -12.07 7.11 -8.54
CA ALA A 484 -13.16 6.52 -9.33
C ALA A 484 -14.51 7.22 -9.12
N LYS A 485 -14.67 8.00 -8.06
CA LYS A 485 -15.96 8.63 -7.69
C LYS A 485 -16.03 10.12 -8.03
N GLU A 486 -14.98 10.68 -8.59
CA GLU A 486 -14.89 12.11 -8.88
C GLU A 486 -15.11 12.38 -10.38
N ALA A 487 -15.61 13.57 -10.69
CA ALA A 487 -15.74 14.06 -12.05
C ALA A 487 -14.59 15.01 -12.38
N TYR A 488 -14.13 15.01 -13.63
CA TYR A 488 -12.99 15.79 -14.10
C TYR A 488 -13.30 16.52 -15.38
N ALA A 489 -12.80 17.75 -15.47
CA ALA A 489 -12.63 18.44 -16.73
C ALA A 489 -11.27 18.02 -17.32
N LEU A 490 -11.30 17.35 -18.47
CA LEU A 490 -10.11 16.94 -19.23
C LEU A 490 -9.81 17.95 -20.31
N GLN A 491 -8.62 18.53 -20.29
CA GLN A 491 -8.09 19.37 -21.36
C GLN A 491 -6.82 18.76 -21.92
N VAL A 492 -6.76 18.67 -23.26
CA VAL A 492 -5.57 18.19 -23.98
C VAL A 492 -5.13 19.25 -24.98
N SER A 493 -3.86 19.61 -24.99
CA SER A 493 -3.32 20.62 -25.88
C SER A 493 -1.92 20.26 -26.37
N SER A 494 -1.61 20.69 -27.61
CA SER A 494 -0.28 20.63 -28.19
C SER A 494 0.02 21.96 -28.90
N GLU A 495 1.28 22.32 -28.98
CA GLU A 495 1.69 23.57 -29.64
C GLU A 495 1.30 23.55 -31.13
N GLY A 496 0.70 24.65 -31.62
CA GLY A 496 0.20 24.78 -32.98
C GLY A 496 -1.17 24.12 -33.25
N PHE A 497 -1.78 23.52 -32.23
CA PHE A 497 -3.08 22.86 -32.34
C PHE A 497 -4.16 23.52 -31.45
N LEU A 498 -5.41 23.36 -31.87
CA LEU A 498 -6.55 23.62 -31.05
C LEU A 498 -6.59 22.61 -29.90
N PHE A 499 -7.23 22.95 -28.80
CA PHE A 499 -7.32 22.05 -27.64
C PHE A 499 -8.54 21.13 -27.76
N TYR A 500 -8.46 20.01 -27.04
CA TYR A 500 -9.58 19.13 -26.76
C TYR A 500 -10.10 19.42 -25.36
N ASP A 501 -11.44 19.49 -25.23
CA ASP A 501 -12.13 19.76 -23.97
C ASP A 501 -13.25 18.74 -23.78
N ASN A 502 -13.26 18.04 -22.63
CA ASN A 502 -14.24 17.02 -22.36
C ASN A 502 -14.51 16.89 -20.85
N PHE A 503 -15.67 16.37 -20.50
CA PHE A 503 -16.07 16.09 -19.13
C PHE A 503 -16.06 14.58 -18.88
N ILE A 504 -15.22 14.14 -17.94
CA ILE A 504 -15.08 12.73 -17.60
C ILE A 504 -15.73 12.48 -16.24
N ARG A 505 -16.62 11.49 -16.20
CA ARG A 505 -17.17 10.94 -14.97
C ARG A 505 -17.02 9.42 -15.04
N PRO A 506 -16.13 8.83 -14.22
CA PRO A 506 -16.04 7.38 -14.12
C PRO A 506 -17.39 6.78 -13.67
N GLU A 507 -17.76 5.66 -14.25
CA GLU A 507 -18.97 4.95 -13.85
C GLU A 507 -18.67 4.01 -12.66
N PRO A 508 -19.51 3.97 -11.62
CA PRO A 508 -19.33 3.04 -10.51
C PRO A 508 -19.31 1.58 -11.00
N GLY A 509 -18.37 0.78 -10.49
CA GLY A 509 -18.21 -0.62 -10.85
C GLY A 509 -17.36 -0.86 -12.10
N THR A 510 -16.75 0.19 -12.67
CA THR A 510 -15.84 0.08 -13.82
C THR A 510 -14.37 0.34 -13.43
N GLU A 511 -14.04 0.22 -12.14
CA GLU A 511 -12.74 0.59 -11.60
C GLU A 511 -11.58 -0.18 -12.25
N LEU A 512 -11.83 -1.44 -12.63
CA LEU A 512 -10.84 -2.28 -13.32
C LEU A 512 -10.93 -2.19 -14.86
N GLN A 513 -11.85 -1.38 -15.41
CA GLN A 513 -11.99 -1.19 -16.84
C GLN A 513 -11.45 0.20 -17.23
N PRO A 514 -10.33 0.27 -17.99
CA PRO A 514 -9.75 1.55 -18.36
C PRO A 514 -10.68 2.31 -19.29
N ALA A 515 -10.85 3.61 -19.06
CA ALA A 515 -11.39 4.49 -20.06
C ALA A 515 -10.31 4.70 -21.16
N GLN A 516 -10.56 4.19 -22.36
CA GLN A 516 -9.70 4.44 -23.52
C GLN A 516 -10.20 5.68 -24.27
N ILE A 517 -9.34 6.69 -24.38
CA ILE A 517 -9.70 7.97 -25.02
C ILE A 517 -8.72 8.25 -26.15
N GLU A 518 -9.21 8.21 -27.38
CA GLU A 518 -8.47 8.74 -28.52
C GLU A 518 -8.81 10.21 -28.72
N VAL A 519 -7.80 11.07 -28.69
CA VAL A 519 -7.92 12.51 -28.89
C VAL A 519 -7.28 12.90 -30.22
N TYR A 520 -8.08 13.55 -31.06
CA TYR A 520 -7.61 14.10 -32.32
C TYR A 520 -7.61 15.62 -32.25
N LEU A 521 -6.43 16.24 -32.33
CA LEU A 521 -6.28 17.69 -32.33
C LEU A 521 -6.21 18.22 -33.75
N GLU A 522 -6.96 19.30 -34.02
CA GLU A 522 -6.89 20.05 -35.29
C GLU A 522 -5.84 21.15 -35.17
N ALA A 523 -5.11 21.42 -36.25
CA ALA A 523 -4.22 22.57 -36.31
C ALA A 523 -4.99 23.90 -36.14
N VAL A 524 -4.34 24.92 -35.58
CA VAL A 524 -4.93 26.26 -35.45
C VAL A 524 -4.99 26.89 -36.84
N GLU A 525 -6.18 26.88 -37.44
CA GLU A 525 -6.45 27.44 -38.77
C GLU A 525 -7.82 28.11 -38.81
N VAL A 526 -7.99 29.12 -39.67
CA VAL A 526 -9.29 29.75 -39.89
C VAL A 526 -10.32 28.72 -40.41
N GLY A 527 -11.49 28.73 -39.83
CA GLY A 527 -12.58 27.78 -40.12
C GLY A 527 -12.59 26.51 -39.27
N LYS A 528 -11.54 26.26 -38.51
CA LYS A 528 -11.51 25.13 -37.54
C LYS A 528 -12.25 25.45 -36.27
N LYS A 529 -12.68 24.39 -35.54
CA LYS A 529 -13.52 24.55 -34.35
C LYS A 529 -13.18 23.60 -33.21
N VAL A 530 -13.57 23.98 -32.02
CA VAL A 530 -13.49 23.15 -30.78
C VAL A 530 -14.88 23.06 -30.19
N LEU A 531 -15.26 21.85 -29.82
CA LEU A 531 -16.41 21.58 -28.97
C LEU A 531 -16.07 21.86 -27.51
N LEU A 532 -16.87 22.67 -26.83
CA LEU A 532 -16.62 23.09 -25.44
C LEU A 532 -17.50 22.26 -24.49
N ASP A 533 -17.20 20.97 -24.34
CA ASP A 533 -18.02 20.00 -23.59
C ASP A 533 -18.06 20.30 -22.07
N ASN A 534 -17.03 20.97 -21.54
CA ASN A 534 -16.98 21.37 -20.13
C ASN A 534 -17.74 22.66 -19.82
N ILE A 535 -18.38 23.32 -20.80
CA ILE A 535 -19.19 24.53 -20.57
C ILE A 535 -20.66 24.17 -20.44
N LEU A 536 -21.08 23.94 -19.19
CA LEU A 536 -22.41 23.47 -18.83
C LEU A 536 -23.35 24.60 -18.38
N PHE A 537 -24.64 24.47 -18.69
CA PHE A 537 -25.68 25.44 -18.35
C PHE A 537 -26.81 24.80 -17.57
N GLU A 538 -27.52 25.62 -16.78
CA GLU A 538 -28.80 25.19 -16.19
C GLU A 538 -29.81 24.81 -17.29
N THR A 539 -30.69 23.85 -16.98
CA THR A 539 -31.71 23.39 -17.92
C THR A 539 -32.61 24.55 -18.40
N ASN A 540 -32.72 24.72 -19.71
CA ASN A 540 -33.49 25.78 -20.38
C ASN A 540 -33.08 27.22 -20.01
N LYS A 541 -31.86 27.42 -19.52
CA LYS A 541 -31.32 28.76 -19.19
C LYS A 541 -29.95 28.96 -19.82
N ALA A 542 -29.52 30.22 -19.86
CA ALA A 542 -28.17 30.63 -20.23
C ALA A 542 -27.32 30.95 -18.97
N ILE A 543 -27.64 30.33 -17.83
CA ILE A 543 -26.89 30.45 -16.59
C ILE A 543 -25.84 29.35 -16.57
N LEU A 544 -24.58 29.73 -16.50
CA LEU A 544 -23.44 28.82 -16.41
C LEU A 544 -23.50 28.06 -15.06
N LEU A 545 -23.33 26.77 -15.11
CA LEU A 545 -23.19 25.93 -13.93
C LEU A 545 -21.80 26.12 -13.28
N PRO A 546 -21.64 25.87 -11.97
CA PRO A 546 -20.35 25.92 -11.30
C PRO A 546 -19.30 25.03 -11.98
N GLU A 547 -19.71 23.88 -12.50
CA GLU A 547 -18.87 22.90 -13.20
C GLU A 547 -18.31 23.42 -14.53
N ALA A 548 -18.88 24.48 -15.10
CA ALA A 548 -18.35 25.13 -16.32
C ALA A 548 -17.05 25.91 -16.05
N LYS A 549 -16.71 26.20 -14.79
CA LYS A 549 -15.60 27.06 -14.42
C LYS A 549 -14.26 26.58 -14.96
N ALA A 550 -14.00 25.28 -14.91
CA ALA A 550 -12.75 24.71 -15.40
C ALA A 550 -12.58 24.92 -16.91
N GLY A 551 -13.61 24.59 -17.72
CA GLY A 551 -13.59 24.80 -19.18
C GLY A 551 -13.47 26.25 -19.56
N LEU A 552 -14.20 27.14 -18.90
CA LEU A 552 -14.13 28.59 -19.12
C LEU A 552 -12.74 29.17 -18.81
N THR A 553 -12.16 28.78 -17.70
CA THR A 553 -10.80 29.20 -17.30
C THR A 553 -9.75 28.70 -18.30
N TYR A 554 -9.93 27.48 -18.80
CA TYR A 554 -9.02 26.92 -19.79
C TYR A 554 -9.12 27.66 -21.12
N LEU A 555 -10.33 27.95 -21.60
CA LEU A 555 -10.58 28.72 -22.82
C LEU A 555 -10.00 30.14 -22.71
N GLU A 556 -10.17 30.80 -21.59
CA GLU A 556 -9.55 32.09 -21.28
C GLU A 556 -8.03 32.03 -21.42
N GLN A 557 -7.38 31.05 -20.78
CA GLN A 557 -5.92 30.87 -20.85
C GLN A 557 -5.44 30.57 -22.26
N PHE A 558 -6.18 29.76 -23.01
CA PHE A 558 -5.88 29.46 -24.41
C PHE A 558 -5.90 30.73 -25.28
N LEU A 559 -6.93 31.56 -25.14
CA LEU A 559 -7.06 32.82 -25.88
C LEU A 559 -6.03 33.88 -25.47
N LYS A 560 -5.59 33.90 -24.23
CA LYS A 560 -4.50 34.77 -23.75
C LYS A 560 -3.15 34.34 -24.30
N LYS A 561 -2.91 33.04 -24.46
CA LYS A 561 -1.69 32.50 -25.08
C LYS A 561 -1.65 32.72 -26.62
N ASN A 562 -2.83 32.86 -27.22
CA ASN A 562 -2.98 33.06 -28.66
C ASN A 562 -3.65 34.43 -28.94
N PRO A 563 -2.98 35.55 -28.66
CA PRO A 563 -3.59 36.89 -28.71
C PRO A 563 -4.02 37.30 -30.13
N GLN A 564 -3.45 36.68 -31.18
CA GLN A 564 -3.78 36.93 -32.60
C GLN A 564 -5.13 36.34 -33.01
N LEU A 565 -5.64 35.32 -32.28
CA LEU A 565 -6.86 34.63 -32.71
C LEU A 565 -8.10 35.48 -32.47
N LYS A 566 -8.98 35.55 -33.46
CA LYS A 566 -10.37 35.96 -33.33
C LYS A 566 -11.26 34.72 -33.45
N ILE A 567 -12.24 34.64 -32.54
CA ILE A 567 -13.13 33.47 -32.44
C ILE A 567 -14.59 33.87 -32.54
N ARG A 568 -15.42 32.94 -33.01
CA ARG A 568 -16.85 33.01 -32.88
C ARG A 568 -17.34 31.90 -31.97
N LEU A 569 -18.13 32.24 -30.96
CA LEU A 569 -18.80 31.34 -30.08
C LEU A 569 -20.19 31.00 -30.62
N GLU A 570 -20.44 29.74 -30.89
CA GLU A 570 -21.68 29.26 -31.51
C GLU A 570 -22.48 28.42 -30.52
N GLY A 571 -23.69 28.90 -30.17
CA GLY A 571 -24.58 28.18 -29.27
C GLY A 571 -25.58 27.32 -30.05
N HIS A 572 -25.87 26.13 -29.52
CA HIS A 572 -26.80 25.14 -30.07
C HIS A 572 -27.78 24.63 -29.02
N THR A 573 -28.91 24.14 -29.46
CA THR A 573 -29.92 23.45 -28.63
C THR A 573 -30.28 22.09 -29.24
N ASP A 574 -30.95 21.25 -28.49
CA ASP A 574 -31.69 20.12 -29.05
C ASP A 574 -32.99 20.62 -29.75
N ASN A 575 -33.77 19.67 -30.31
CA ASN A 575 -35.01 19.98 -31.02
C ASN A 575 -36.22 20.12 -30.11
N THR A 576 -36.09 20.05 -28.79
CA THR A 576 -37.17 20.17 -27.83
C THR A 576 -37.61 21.64 -27.70
N GLY A 577 -38.94 21.90 -27.76
CA GLY A 577 -39.50 23.22 -27.55
C GLY A 577 -39.69 24.07 -28.81
N ASN A 578 -39.83 25.39 -28.63
CA ASN A 578 -40.14 26.31 -29.70
C ASN A 578 -38.89 26.80 -30.43
N LEU A 579 -38.92 26.84 -31.76
CA LEU A 579 -37.78 27.24 -32.61
C LEU A 579 -37.24 28.66 -32.27
N VAL A 580 -38.17 29.62 -32.04
CA VAL A 580 -37.76 31.02 -31.72
C VAL A 580 -37.10 31.08 -30.35
N SER A 581 -37.66 30.35 -29.38
CA SER A 581 -37.04 30.24 -28.04
C SER A 581 -35.69 29.57 -28.07
N ASN A 582 -35.53 28.51 -28.85
CA ASN A 582 -34.24 27.82 -29.02
C ASN A 582 -33.20 28.70 -29.72
N GLN A 583 -33.59 29.48 -30.73
CA GLN A 583 -32.72 30.45 -31.40
C GLN A 583 -32.21 31.50 -30.40
N LYS A 584 -33.11 32.04 -29.55
CA LYS A 584 -32.74 33.00 -28.53
C LYS A 584 -31.84 32.36 -27.45
N LEU A 585 -32.25 31.20 -26.90
CA LEU A 585 -31.49 30.51 -25.84
C LEU A 585 -30.07 30.16 -26.28
N SER A 586 -29.90 29.73 -27.53
CA SER A 586 -28.58 29.42 -28.07
C SER A 586 -27.69 30.66 -28.18
N LEU A 587 -28.23 31.79 -28.61
CA LEU A 587 -27.52 33.07 -28.65
C LEU A 587 -27.15 33.55 -27.23
N ASP A 588 -28.12 33.51 -26.29
CA ASP A 588 -27.91 33.92 -24.90
C ASP A 588 -26.79 33.08 -24.21
N ARG A 589 -26.70 31.77 -24.54
CA ARG A 589 -25.61 30.90 -24.06
C ARG A 589 -24.25 31.30 -24.61
N ALA A 590 -24.13 31.55 -25.92
CA ALA A 590 -22.91 32.05 -26.52
C ALA A 590 -22.49 33.40 -25.90
N ALA A 591 -23.46 34.30 -25.66
CA ALA A 591 -23.23 35.57 -25.00
C ALA A 591 -22.72 35.41 -23.55
N ALA A 592 -23.27 34.49 -22.77
CA ALA A 592 -22.80 34.23 -21.40
C ALA A 592 -21.34 33.77 -21.35
N VAL A 593 -20.88 32.98 -22.33
CA VAL A 593 -19.47 32.58 -22.46
C VAL A 593 -18.61 33.78 -22.83
N ALA A 594 -19.02 34.58 -23.82
CA ALA A 594 -18.31 35.78 -24.24
C ALA A 594 -18.16 36.80 -23.10
N ASP A 595 -19.24 37.02 -22.34
CA ASP A 595 -19.25 37.92 -21.18
C ASP A 595 -18.29 37.44 -20.09
N PHE A 596 -18.20 36.13 -19.84
CA PHE A 596 -17.22 35.57 -18.93
C PHE A 596 -15.79 35.89 -19.40
N LEU A 597 -15.47 35.59 -20.65
CA LEU A 597 -14.14 35.81 -21.23
C LEU A 597 -13.74 37.30 -21.20
N ALA A 598 -14.67 38.19 -21.56
CA ALA A 598 -14.44 39.62 -21.52
C ALA A 598 -14.15 40.15 -20.11
N LYS A 599 -14.93 39.69 -19.11
CA LYS A 599 -14.71 40.05 -17.69
C LYS A 599 -13.36 39.55 -17.16
N HIS A 600 -12.79 38.50 -17.76
CA HIS A 600 -11.49 37.94 -17.38
C HIS A 600 -10.34 38.41 -18.29
N GLY A 601 -10.54 39.47 -19.09
CA GLY A 601 -9.49 40.20 -19.79
C GLY A 601 -9.21 39.72 -21.21
N VAL A 602 -10.11 38.98 -21.85
CA VAL A 602 -10.10 38.73 -23.28
C VAL A 602 -10.77 39.92 -23.97
N ASP A 603 -10.09 40.50 -24.96
CA ASP A 603 -10.61 41.66 -25.72
C ASP A 603 -11.95 41.30 -26.40
N PRO A 604 -13.06 42.05 -26.14
CA PRO A 604 -14.36 41.81 -26.75
C PRO A 604 -14.35 41.88 -28.30
N GLU A 605 -13.44 42.64 -28.89
CA GLU A 605 -13.30 42.74 -30.38
C GLU A 605 -12.81 41.43 -31.01
N ARG A 606 -12.31 40.52 -30.20
CA ARG A 606 -11.89 39.18 -30.63
C ARG A 606 -13.01 38.13 -30.54
N LEU A 607 -14.18 38.50 -29.97
CA LEU A 607 -15.27 37.58 -29.64
C LEU A 607 -16.51 37.90 -30.48
N GLU A 608 -16.85 37.06 -31.44
CA GLU A 608 -18.15 37.08 -32.12
C GLU A 608 -19.07 36.05 -31.47
N ILE A 609 -20.39 36.28 -31.46
CA ILE A 609 -21.37 35.37 -30.93
C ILE A 609 -22.44 35.03 -32.00
N GLN A 610 -22.88 33.79 -32.05
CA GLN A 610 -23.95 33.34 -32.92
C GLN A 610 -24.78 32.23 -32.26
N GLY A 611 -26.10 32.30 -32.40
CA GLY A 611 -27.02 31.22 -31.99
C GLY A 611 -27.55 30.49 -33.23
N PHE A 612 -27.61 29.19 -33.19
CA PHE A 612 -28.14 28.35 -34.24
C PHE A 612 -29.44 27.63 -33.84
N GLY A 613 -29.81 27.67 -32.55
CA GLY A 613 -30.93 26.87 -32.06
C GLY A 613 -30.73 25.37 -32.37
N ALA A 614 -31.73 24.70 -32.85
CA ALA A 614 -31.71 23.28 -33.20
C ALA A 614 -31.32 23.01 -34.66
N LYS A 615 -30.84 24.01 -35.43
CA LYS A 615 -30.63 23.89 -36.88
C LYS A 615 -29.43 23.05 -37.28
N GLN A 616 -28.47 22.86 -36.38
CA GLN A 616 -27.20 22.15 -36.66
C GLN A 616 -26.98 21.04 -35.61
N PRO A 617 -27.74 19.94 -35.64
CA PRO A 617 -27.56 18.83 -34.75
C PRO A 617 -26.27 18.08 -35.13
N ILE A 618 -25.51 17.61 -34.11
CA ILE A 618 -24.35 16.73 -34.29
C ILE A 618 -24.64 15.28 -33.85
N ALA A 619 -25.82 15.05 -33.25
CA ALA A 619 -26.24 13.74 -32.79
C ALA A 619 -27.77 13.59 -32.96
N ASP A 620 -28.27 12.35 -32.87
CA ASP A 620 -29.67 12.03 -32.99
C ASP A 620 -30.50 12.62 -31.83
N ASN A 621 -31.47 13.46 -32.17
CA ASN A 621 -32.39 14.10 -31.22
C ASN A 621 -33.44 13.14 -30.62
N GLU A 622 -33.63 11.94 -31.16
CA GLU A 622 -34.55 10.96 -30.61
C GLU A 622 -34.07 10.36 -29.31
N THR A 623 -32.75 10.29 -29.11
CA THR A 623 -32.12 9.78 -27.89
C THR A 623 -31.83 10.89 -26.87
N ALA A 624 -31.91 10.58 -25.57
CA ALA A 624 -31.52 11.52 -24.51
C ALA A 624 -30.04 11.90 -24.60
N ALA A 625 -29.18 10.94 -24.91
CA ALA A 625 -27.73 11.14 -25.09
C ALA A 625 -27.44 12.06 -26.29
N GLY A 626 -28.13 11.86 -27.42
CA GLY A 626 -27.97 12.72 -28.59
C GLY A 626 -28.48 14.14 -28.37
N ARG A 627 -29.61 14.33 -27.71
CA ARG A 627 -30.06 15.66 -27.29
C ARG A 627 -29.08 16.35 -26.38
N SER A 628 -28.44 15.62 -25.46
CA SER A 628 -27.39 16.19 -24.60
C SER A 628 -26.21 16.72 -25.42
N LYS A 629 -25.74 15.98 -26.42
CA LYS A 629 -24.67 16.41 -27.32
C LYS A 629 -25.07 17.62 -28.20
N ASN A 630 -26.33 17.74 -28.54
CA ASN A 630 -26.82 18.88 -29.32
C ASN A 630 -26.93 20.17 -28.51
N ARG A 631 -27.07 20.10 -27.18
CA ARG A 631 -27.04 21.26 -26.28
C ARG A 631 -25.59 21.62 -25.95
N ARG A 632 -24.92 22.37 -26.83
CA ARG A 632 -23.50 22.67 -26.76
C ARG A 632 -23.14 24.10 -27.13
N VAL A 633 -21.92 24.48 -26.84
CA VAL A 633 -21.25 25.67 -27.37
C VAL A 633 -20.00 25.22 -28.14
N GLU A 634 -19.76 25.81 -29.30
CA GLU A 634 -18.56 25.59 -30.11
C GLU A 634 -17.74 26.89 -30.19
N MET A 635 -16.42 26.79 -30.24
CA MET A 635 -15.49 27.87 -30.54
C MET A 635 -15.00 27.69 -31.96
N HIS A 636 -15.21 28.67 -32.85
CA HIS A 636 -14.70 28.69 -34.20
C HIS A 636 -13.60 29.73 -34.38
N VAL A 637 -12.50 29.37 -35.00
CA VAL A 637 -11.45 30.34 -35.41
C VAL A 637 -11.89 31.07 -36.66
N ILE A 638 -12.06 32.39 -36.56
CA ILE A 638 -12.53 33.25 -37.69
C ILE A 638 -11.43 34.16 -38.26
N ALA A 639 -10.38 34.40 -37.49
CA ALA A 639 -9.17 35.04 -37.98
C ALA A 639 -7.95 34.63 -37.12
N ASP A 640 -6.79 34.61 -37.78
CA ASP A 640 -5.48 34.36 -37.17
C ASP A 640 -4.50 35.38 -37.77
N LYS A 641 -4.38 36.54 -37.08
CA LYS A 641 -3.54 37.68 -37.58
C LYS A 641 -2.81 38.37 -36.44
#